data_9daf5f577a30a7486fbbfdf6e27f6706
#
_entry.id   9daf5f577a30a7486fbbfdf6e27f6706
#
_cell.length_a   1.000
_cell.length_b   1.000
_cell.length_c   1.000
_cell.angle_alpha   90.00
_cell.angle_beta   90.00
_cell.angle_gamma   90.00
#
_symmetry.space_group_name_H-M   'P 1'
#
loop_
_entity.id
_entity.type
_entity.pdbx_description
1 polymer ?
#
loop_
_entity_poly.entity_id
_entity_poly.type
_entity_poly.pdbx_seq_one_letter_code
_entity_poly.pdbx_strand_id
1 'polypeptide(L)'
;MEPNIQRIAPISFEEGEVAELNDLYQVNLDSMVWNTYAKADVYGSLIQPPRELVDLASSAEDTEDEITLADSLLRECADEVFAQTRYLARKYMAVVANPPYMGAKNMSAELKQFVQDHYEDVKADLYGCFYVRFLKFAMEYGLEGMVLGDTWMFIKTFEEMRKDLIKKRRIESFLHIRDITNHPDIFGANAAFIICPCYVSHKKTTFIKLTQTGVVRKCFELLSILAADKSKARFEVNQHEFVQIPGSPIVYWLSEAVFKIFDRKIAKGVTTGDNARFLRFWWECYCRTIQFDRISLQETPLQRWVPCDKGGGFRRWSGNNEYIVDWTENGEKLFDFPGSTPRNREITFKNALACSKISSGQPSFRRRNHGFAYSDAAVALSDSTLLSELNCFLNSTTALTIMQALSPTLNFEVGQIRSLPCKFGISANWRDREKELVSASEKDWDSFETSWDFQRFALLDPDQGAQAGNLLEDAVLHLREYWHRVSEEQRQREIRNNEMVADAYGVRDDVPCDVPLERVSLKRNVAFAYPKDTPGVRNEKFAQDVVKELISYAVGCMFGRYSLDKPGLILASQGETLDDYHAQIPNPSFGPDADNVIPVTETDCFEDDIVTRFRRFLTVAFGKENLAANIAYIEQVLGKSIRKYFVNDFYNDHVKMYSNRPIYWQYSSQTSNKGSFKALVYLHRYTPKPRTWYSTICATMPTKSPTSPIAWNIRTVPRTRSRPPNCARPFSSARITRTRPCTH
;
A
#
# COMPACT_ATOMS: atom_id res chain seq x y z
N MET A 1 52.00 -19.36 -9.40
CA MET A 1 51.32 -19.75 -8.17
C MET A 1 50.03 -20.42 -8.57
N GLU A 2 49.88 -21.71 -8.32
CA GLU A 2 48.59 -22.38 -8.54
C GLU A 2 47.62 -22.01 -7.42
N PRO A 3 46.34 -21.88 -7.72
CA PRO A 3 45.37 -21.59 -6.70
C PRO A 3 45.21 -22.78 -5.75
N ASN A 4 45.24 -22.55 -4.44
CA ASN A 4 44.96 -23.57 -3.43
C ASN A 4 43.47 -23.73 -3.31
N ILE A 5 42.88 -24.76 -3.93
CA ILE A 5 41.45 -25.04 -3.97
C ILE A 5 41.17 -26.28 -3.12
N GLN A 6 40.32 -26.12 -2.10
CA GLN A 6 39.82 -27.24 -1.31
C GLN A 6 38.31 -27.44 -1.61
N ARG A 7 37.98 -28.63 -2.08
CA ARG A 7 36.59 -29.07 -2.17
C ARG A 7 36.10 -29.49 -0.77
N ILE A 8 34.90 -29.10 -0.39
CA ILE A 8 34.21 -29.61 0.81
C ILE A 8 33.26 -30.71 0.32
N ALA A 9 33.59 -31.96 0.58
CA ALA A 9 32.91 -33.15 0.10
C ALA A 9 32.22 -33.91 1.27
N PRO A 10 31.07 -34.55 1.01
CA PRO A 10 30.41 -35.36 2.04
C PRO A 10 31.24 -36.64 2.26
N ILE A 11 31.56 -36.87 3.53
CA ILE A 11 32.27 -38.07 4.00
C ILE A 11 31.59 -38.53 5.27
N SER A 12 31.26 -39.82 5.34
CA SER A 12 30.62 -40.43 6.50
C SER A 12 31.23 -41.79 6.79
N PHE A 13 31.29 -42.16 8.05
CA PHE A 13 31.82 -43.41 8.55
C PHE A 13 30.73 -44.16 9.34
N GLU A 14 30.70 -45.50 9.20
CA GLU A 14 29.85 -46.37 10.00
C GLU A 14 30.48 -46.59 11.41
N GLU A 15 29.72 -47.11 12.37
CA GLU A 15 30.20 -47.29 13.74
C GLU A 15 31.44 -48.17 13.82
N GLY A 16 31.54 -49.22 12.96
CA GLY A 16 32.75 -50.08 12.85
C GLY A 16 33.97 -49.32 12.38
N GLU A 17 33.83 -48.51 11.30
CA GLU A 17 34.86 -47.67 10.75
C GLU A 17 35.35 -46.60 11.73
N VAL A 18 34.42 -46.03 12.52
CA VAL A 18 34.76 -45.07 13.59
C VAL A 18 35.63 -45.73 14.65
N ALA A 19 35.32 -47.00 15.04
CA ALA A 19 36.14 -47.75 16.00
C ALA A 19 37.56 -48.00 15.43
N GLU A 20 37.66 -48.40 14.17
CA GLU A 20 38.95 -48.60 13.47
C GLU A 20 39.75 -47.30 13.35
N LEU A 21 39.11 -46.18 13.04
CA LEU A 21 39.74 -44.84 12.99
C LEU A 21 40.25 -44.44 14.41
N ASN A 22 39.48 -44.66 15.45
CA ASN A 22 39.88 -44.36 16.81
C ASN A 22 41.11 -45.17 17.23
N ASP A 23 41.14 -46.43 16.85
CA ASP A 23 42.31 -47.31 17.10
C ASP A 23 43.52 -46.85 16.26
N LEU A 24 43.32 -46.54 14.95
CA LEU A 24 44.38 -46.13 14.03
C LEU A 24 45.09 -44.84 14.49
N TYR A 25 44.32 -43.86 14.93
CA TYR A 25 44.84 -42.57 15.39
C TYR A 25 45.00 -42.46 16.92
N GLN A 26 44.80 -43.55 17.66
CA GLN A 26 44.93 -43.64 19.12
C GLN A 26 44.12 -42.54 19.85
N VAL A 27 42.88 -42.30 19.38
CA VAL A 27 41.96 -41.33 19.94
C VAL A 27 40.66 -42.01 20.37
N ASN A 28 39.82 -41.28 21.10
CA ASN A 28 38.49 -41.73 21.44
C ASN A 28 37.48 -40.63 21.11
N LEU A 29 37.23 -40.43 19.81
CA LEU A 29 36.30 -39.43 19.30
C LEU A 29 34.94 -40.07 19.06
N ASP A 30 33.88 -39.29 19.35
CA ASP A 30 32.50 -39.67 19.08
C ASP A 30 32.25 -39.80 17.59
N SER A 31 31.35 -40.67 17.17
CA SER A 31 30.91 -40.81 15.77
C SER A 31 30.46 -39.51 15.15
N MET A 32 29.82 -38.61 15.95
CA MET A 32 29.43 -37.28 15.45
C MET A 32 30.62 -36.40 15.07
N VAL A 33 31.79 -36.56 15.74
CA VAL A 33 33.01 -35.78 15.43
C VAL A 33 33.59 -36.23 14.11
N TRP A 34 33.75 -37.56 13.90
CA TRP A 34 34.22 -38.12 12.64
C TRP A 34 33.29 -37.83 11.48
N ASN A 35 31.96 -37.82 11.71
CA ASN A 35 30.92 -37.56 10.73
C ASN A 35 30.57 -36.05 10.55
N THR A 36 31.46 -35.16 10.97
CA THR A 36 31.27 -33.69 10.82
C THR A 36 30.98 -33.30 9.37
N TYR A 37 31.50 -34.03 8.39
CA TYR A 37 31.34 -33.77 6.97
C TYR A 37 30.32 -34.66 6.26
N ALA A 38 29.53 -35.48 6.98
CA ALA A 38 28.58 -36.40 6.38
C ALA A 38 27.53 -35.71 5.46
N LYS A 39 27.26 -34.43 5.69
CA LYS A 39 26.33 -33.61 4.91
C LYS A 39 27.00 -32.33 4.36
N ALA A 40 28.25 -32.45 3.97
CA ALA A 40 29.03 -31.31 3.48
C ALA A 40 28.49 -30.73 2.16
N ASP A 41 27.81 -31.53 1.34
CA ASP A 41 27.10 -31.11 0.13
C ASP A 41 25.92 -30.16 0.43
N VAL A 42 25.32 -30.24 1.62
CA VAL A 42 24.22 -29.38 2.07
C VAL A 42 24.74 -28.16 2.84
N TYR A 43 25.71 -28.35 3.73
CA TYR A 43 26.17 -27.31 4.66
C TYR A 43 27.41 -26.54 4.15
N GLY A 44 28.20 -27.14 3.33
CA GLY A 44 29.41 -26.54 2.74
C GLY A 44 30.33 -25.91 3.78
N SER A 45 30.85 -24.74 3.47
CA SER A 45 31.75 -23.99 4.35
C SER A 45 31.11 -23.40 5.61
N LEU A 46 29.80 -23.56 5.81
CA LEU A 46 29.14 -23.23 7.08
C LEU A 46 29.50 -24.19 8.21
N ILE A 47 30.01 -25.37 7.87
CA ILE A 47 30.52 -26.35 8.86
C ILE A 47 31.60 -25.72 9.72
N GLN A 48 31.48 -25.89 11.03
CA GLN A 48 32.47 -25.47 12.02
C GLN A 48 33.07 -26.76 12.62
N PRO A 49 34.29 -27.17 12.23
CA PRO A 49 34.88 -28.39 12.77
C PRO A 49 34.99 -28.30 14.30
N PRO A 50 34.64 -29.39 15.03
CA PRO A 50 34.86 -29.48 16.47
C PRO A 50 36.38 -29.38 16.79
N ARG A 51 36.68 -28.87 17.99
CA ARG A 51 38.06 -28.63 18.40
C ARG A 51 38.89 -29.92 18.43
N GLU A 52 38.26 -30.98 18.88
CA GLU A 52 38.88 -32.31 18.95
C GLU A 52 39.36 -32.80 17.57
N LEU A 53 38.53 -32.59 16.54
CA LEU A 53 38.88 -32.92 15.15
C LEU A 53 39.95 -31.98 14.58
N VAL A 54 39.92 -30.70 14.97
CA VAL A 54 40.96 -29.73 14.57
C VAL A 54 42.32 -30.08 15.18
N ASP A 55 42.35 -30.45 16.45
CA ASP A 55 43.56 -30.84 17.18
C ASP A 55 44.13 -32.12 16.56
N LEU A 56 43.27 -33.11 16.29
CA LEU A 56 43.69 -34.38 15.63
C LEU A 56 44.22 -34.11 14.21
N ALA A 57 43.48 -33.36 13.36
CA ALA A 57 43.87 -33.01 12.02
C ALA A 57 45.20 -32.22 11.96
N SER A 58 45.53 -31.50 13.03
CA SER A 58 46.79 -30.76 13.14
C SER A 58 47.98 -31.61 13.58
N SER A 59 47.73 -32.70 14.30
CA SER A 59 48.77 -33.62 14.81
C SER A 59 49.01 -34.86 13.93
N ALA A 60 48.05 -35.17 13.05
CA ALA A 60 48.20 -36.28 12.10
C ALA A 60 49.25 -35.93 11.05
N GLU A 61 50.46 -36.49 11.20
CA GLU A 61 51.53 -36.43 10.20
C GLU A 61 51.44 -37.65 9.26
N ASP A 62 51.98 -37.54 8.04
CA ASP A 62 52.09 -38.65 7.09
C ASP A 62 52.99 -39.75 7.68
N THR A 63 52.42 -40.74 8.27
CA THR A 63 53.16 -41.93 8.71
C THR A 63 53.12 -42.99 7.61
N GLU A 64 54.27 -43.36 7.10
CA GLU A 64 54.45 -44.46 6.15
C GLU A 64 54.57 -45.80 6.95
N ASP A 65 53.44 -46.40 7.30
CA ASP A 65 53.40 -47.77 7.90
C ASP A 65 52.82 -48.76 6.88
N GLU A 66 53.25 -50.02 6.89
CA GLU A 66 52.69 -51.13 6.09
C GLU A 66 51.20 -51.34 6.48
N ILE A 67 50.27 -51.00 5.62
CA ILE A 67 48.84 -50.95 5.89
C ILE A 67 48.11 -51.94 4.96
N THR A 68 47.02 -52.55 5.44
CA THR A 68 46.11 -53.35 4.59
C THR A 68 45.37 -52.48 3.56
N LEU A 69 44.84 -53.10 2.51
CA LEU A 69 44.09 -52.34 1.47
C LEU A 69 42.86 -51.66 2.04
N ALA A 70 42.19 -52.24 3.02
CA ALA A 70 41.03 -51.68 3.67
C ALA A 70 41.38 -50.48 4.57
N ASP A 71 42.47 -50.59 5.33
CA ASP A 71 43.01 -49.52 6.18
C ASP A 71 43.48 -48.35 5.31
N SER A 72 44.03 -48.65 4.11
CA SER A 72 44.46 -47.61 3.13
C SER A 72 43.29 -46.75 2.62
N LEU A 73 42.14 -47.35 2.30
CA LEU A 73 40.95 -46.62 1.85
C LEU A 73 40.32 -45.79 3.00
N LEU A 74 40.27 -46.36 4.19
CA LEU A 74 39.71 -45.67 5.38
C LEU A 74 40.61 -44.48 5.77
N ARG A 75 41.93 -44.63 5.66
CA ARG A 75 42.92 -43.59 5.88
C ARG A 75 42.81 -42.46 4.83
N GLU A 76 42.60 -42.80 3.56
CA GLU A 76 42.42 -41.82 2.48
C GLU A 76 41.17 -40.96 2.76
N CYS A 77 40.07 -41.54 3.21
CA CYS A 77 38.87 -40.82 3.64
C CYS A 77 39.12 -39.92 4.87
N ALA A 78 39.89 -40.41 5.84
CA ALA A 78 40.27 -39.63 7.04
C ALA A 78 41.21 -38.46 6.67
N ASP A 79 42.16 -38.66 5.76
CA ASP A 79 43.05 -37.61 5.25
C ASP A 79 42.28 -36.49 4.55
N GLU A 80 41.24 -36.85 3.77
CA GLU A 80 40.33 -35.86 3.19
C GLU A 80 39.53 -35.12 4.24
N VAL A 81 39.04 -35.77 5.31
CA VAL A 81 38.43 -35.13 6.47
C VAL A 81 39.40 -34.15 7.13
N PHE A 82 40.67 -34.57 7.33
CA PHE A 82 41.68 -33.69 7.93
C PHE A 82 42.03 -32.51 7.03
N ALA A 83 42.14 -32.71 5.71
CA ALA A 83 42.37 -31.63 4.76
C ALA A 83 41.23 -30.58 4.81
N GLN A 84 39.99 -31.02 4.76
CA GLN A 84 38.81 -30.14 4.91
C GLN A 84 38.83 -29.43 6.27
N THR A 85 39.15 -30.14 7.35
CA THR A 85 39.24 -29.60 8.72
C THR A 85 40.28 -28.51 8.84
N ARG A 86 41.53 -28.78 8.36
CA ARG A 86 42.62 -27.79 8.36
C ARG A 86 42.22 -26.55 7.57
N TYR A 87 41.56 -26.72 6.43
CA TYR A 87 41.12 -25.61 5.59
C TYR A 87 40.03 -24.77 6.27
N LEU A 88 39.02 -25.39 6.86
CA LEU A 88 37.89 -24.72 7.52
C LEU A 88 38.22 -24.18 8.92
N ALA A 89 39.26 -24.64 9.56
CA ALA A 89 39.74 -24.14 10.85
C ALA A 89 40.74 -22.99 10.73
N ARG A 90 41.39 -22.85 9.56
CA ARG A 90 42.46 -21.87 9.31
C ARG A 90 41.94 -20.44 9.40
N LYS A 91 42.78 -19.53 9.88
CA LYS A 91 42.56 -18.08 9.89
C LYS A 91 43.25 -17.41 8.71
N TYR A 92 42.57 -16.42 8.15
CA TYR A 92 43.02 -15.72 6.94
C TYR A 92 43.12 -14.21 7.19
N MET A 93 44.12 -13.55 6.54
CA MET A 93 44.27 -12.10 6.57
C MET A 93 43.15 -11.37 5.79
N ALA A 94 42.65 -12.00 4.74
CA ALA A 94 41.53 -11.48 3.95
C ALA A 94 40.57 -12.62 3.62
N VAL A 95 39.30 -12.37 3.85
CA VAL A 95 38.16 -13.25 3.50
C VAL A 95 37.25 -12.47 2.56
N VAL A 96 37.02 -12.97 1.35
CA VAL A 96 36.16 -12.28 0.37
C VAL A 96 35.12 -13.23 -0.16
N ALA A 97 33.83 -12.78 -0.13
CA ALA A 97 32.72 -13.61 -0.58
C ALA A 97 31.56 -12.84 -1.16
N ASN A 98 30.86 -13.52 -2.05
CA ASN A 98 29.49 -13.21 -2.47
C ASN A 98 28.63 -14.45 -2.16
N PRO A 99 28.09 -14.58 -0.95
CA PRO A 99 27.36 -15.76 -0.53
C PRO A 99 26.00 -15.86 -1.22
N PRO A 100 25.38 -17.06 -1.25
CA PRO A 100 24.05 -17.22 -1.83
C PRO A 100 22.99 -16.46 -1.05
N TYR A 101 22.04 -15.85 -1.76
CA TYR A 101 20.87 -15.16 -1.21
C TYR A 101 19.70 -16.15 -1.16
N MET A 102 19.53 -16.80 -0.03
CA MET A 102 18.51 -17.83 0.16
C MET A 102 17.79 -17.62 1.49
N GLY A 103 16.60 -17.02 1.42
CA GLY A 103 15.75 -16.86 2.59
C GLY A 103 15.28 -18.21 3.16
N ALA A 104 15.04 -18.29 4.45
CA ALA A 104 14.67 -19.50 5.20
C ALA A 104 13.47 -20.29 4.63
N LYS A 105 12.62 -19.66 3.82
CA LYS A 105 11.48 -20.33 3.13
C LYS A 105 11.93 -21.24 1.98
N ASN A 106 13.09 -20.97 1.41
CA ASN A 106 13.64 -21.67 0.25
C ASN A 106 14.70 -22.69 0.64
N MET A 107 15.10 -22.76 1.90
CA MET A 107 16.03 -23.76 2.44
C MET A 107 15.36 -25.13 2.53
N SER A 108 16.13 -26.21 2.30
CA SER A 108 15.69 -27.57 2.64
C SER A 108 15.38 -27.67 4.14
N ALA A 109 14.56 -28.64 4.54
CA ALA A 109 14.25 -28.85 5.95
C ALA A 109 15.51 -29.10 6.80
N GLU A 110 16.46 -29.80 6.24
CA GLU A 110 17.73 -30.16 6.84
C GLU A 110 18.65 -28.93 7.01
N LEU A 111 18.87 -28.16 5.94
CA LEU A 111 19.66 -26.92 6.01
C LEU A 111 19.02 -25.91 6.97
N LYS A 112 17.71 -25.83 6.98
CA LYS A 112 16.97 -24.94 7.89
C LYS A 112 17.17 -25.32 9.36
N GLN A 113 17.15 -26.63 9.68
CA GLN A 113 17.44 -27.10 11.03
C GLN A 113 18.88 -26.79 11.43
N PHE A 114 19.84 -27.11 10.58
CA PHE A 114 21.25 -26.81 10.81
C PHE A 114 21.51 -25.32 11.07
N VAL A 115 20.92 -24.45 10.25
CA VAL A 115 21.05 -22.99 10.41
C VAL A 115 20.39 -22.52 11.69
N GLN A 116 19.27 -23.12 12.11
CA GLN A 116 18.61 -22.78 13.36
C GLN A 116 19.47 -23.17 14.57
N ASP A 117 20.16 -24.31 14.52
CA ASP A 117 20.95 -24.83 15.64
C ASP A 117 22.29 -24.08 15.79
N HIS A 118 22.89 -23.61 14.67
CA HIS A 118 24.26 -23.06 14.68
C HIS A 118 24.34 -21.55 14.39
N TYR A 119 23.26 -20.94 13.85
CA TYR A 119 23.23 -19.54 13.38
C TYR A 119 21.91 -18.84 13.73
N GLU A 120 21.37 -19.05 14.93
CA GLU A 120 20.03 -18.61 15.34
C GLU A 120 19.74 -17.14 15.08
N ASP A 121 20.70 -16.25 15.38
CA ASP A 121 20.53 -14.78 15.27
C ASP A 121 20.43 -14.29 13.81
N VAL A 122 20.85 -15.11 12.85
CA VAL A 122 20.94 -14.75 11.41
C VAL A 122 20.25 -15.75 10.49
N LYS A 123 19.51 -16.71 11.05
CA LYS A 123 18.83 -17.82 10.34
C LYS A 123 17.81 -17.40 9.27
N ALA A 124 17.47 -16.11 9.19
CA ALA A 124 16.48 -15.62 8.26
C ALA A 124 16.91 -15.71 6.79
N ASP A 125 18.21 -15.62 6.51
CA ASP A 125 18.79 -15.77 5.18
C ASP A 125 20.21 -16.35 5.28
N LEU A 126 20.58 -17.13 4.28
CA LEU A 126 21.85 -17.84 4.24
C LEU A 126 23.06 -16.89 4.24
N TYR A 127 22.95 -15.73 3.57
CA TYR A 127 24.03 -14.75 3.58
C TYR A 127 24.38 -14.23 4.99
N GLY A 128 23.40 -14.17 5.89
CA GLY A 128 23.67 -13.82 7.30
C GLY A 128 24.47 -14.88 8.02
N CYS A 129 24.21 -16.16 7.73
CA CYS A 129 25.00 -17.28 8.27
C CYS A 129 26.46 -17.22 7.77
N PHE A 130 26.65 -16.92 6.49
CA PHE A 130 27.98 -16.74 5.91
C PHE A 130 28.72 -15.54 6.51
N TYR A 131 28.05 -14.42 6.78
CA TYR A 131 28.64 -13.28 7.50
C TYR A 131 29.24 -13.73 8.84
N VAL A 132 28.46 -14.42 9.66
CA VAL A 132 28.94 -14.91 10.96
C VAL A 132 30.08 -15.93 10.80
N ARG A 133 29.97 -16.82 9.81
CA ARG A 133 30.98 -17.84 9.54
C ARG A 133 32.32 -17.24 9.12
N PHE A 134 32.29 -16.24 8.26
CA PHE A 134 33.50 -15.63 7.72
C PHE A 134 34.23 -14.74 8.72
N LEU A 135 33.51 -14.14 9.66
CA LEU A 135 34.13 -13.53 10.84
C LEU A 135 34.99 -14.52 11.64
N LYS A 136 34.64 -15.82 11.64
CA LYS A 136 35.43 -16.87 12.25
C LYS A 136 36.65 -17.29 11.42
N PHE A 137 36.64 -17.04 10.11
CA PHE A 137 37.79 -17.24 9.25
C PHE A 137 38.78 -16.09 9.30
N ALA A 138 38.37 -14.88 9.56
CA ALA A 138 39.25 -13.74 9.60
C ALA A 138 40.16 -13.75 10.83
N MET A 139 41.40 -13.28 10.66
CA MET A 139 42.29 -12.93 11.78
C MET A 139 41.74 -11.70 12.51
N GLU A 140 42.20 -11.47 13.73
CA GLU A 140 41.74 -10.35 14.57
C GLU A 140 41.83 -8.97 13.85
N TYR A 141 42.94 -8.76 13.12
CA TYR A 141 43.16 -7.55 12.34
C TYR A 141 43.06 -7.81 10.83
N GLY A 142 42.47 -8.93 10.44
CA GLY A 142 42.19 -9.27 9.05
C GLY A 142 41.02 -8.46 8.50
N LEU A 143 40.75 -8.66 7.22
CA LEU A 143 39.65 -8.00 6.52
C LEU A 143 38.65 -9.01 5.98
N GLU A 144 37.37 -8.70 6.14
CA GLU A 144 36.26 -9.44 5.52
C GLU A 144 35.57 -8.53 4.50
N GLY A 145 35.60 -8.92 3.23
CA GLY A 145 34.88 -8.22 2.14
C GLY A 145 33.70 -9.03 1.67
N MET A 146 32.49 -8.45 1.74
CA MET A 146 31.27 -9.12 1.33
C MET A 146 30.39 -8.27 0.43
N VAL A 147 29.62 -8.95 -0.42
CA VAL A 147 28.50 -8.35 -1.14
C VAL A 147 27.23 -9.05 -0.70
N LEU A 148 26.30 -8.32 -0.07
CA LEU A 148 25.03 -8.82 0.43
C LEU A 148 23.87 -8.00 -0.14
N GLY A 149 22.65 -8.56 -0.18
CA GLY A 149 21.43 -7.77 -0.38
C GLY A 149 21.29 -6.74 0.73
N ASP A 150 20.86 -5.51 0.43
CA ASP A 150 20.83 -4.38 1.38
C ASP A 150 19.79 -4.52 2.50
N THR A 151 18.87 -5.47 2.42
CA THR A 151 17.77 -5.64 3.37
C THR A 151 18.23 -5.86 4.82
N TRP A 152 19.39 -6.49 5.04
CA TRP A 152 19.94 -6.68 6.38
C TRP A 152 20.25 -5.36 7.09
N MET A 153 20.50 -4.29 6.34
CA MET A 153 20.76 -2.95 6.91
C MET A 153 19.59 -2.41 7.72
N PHE A 154 18.38 -2.92 7.52
CA PHE A 154 17.14 -2.26 7.99
C PHE A 154 16.16 -3.19 8.70
N ILE A 155 15.96 -4.43 8.22
CA ILE A 155 14.89 -5.30 8.73
C ILE A 155 15.19 -5.83 10.13
N LYS A 156 14.11 -6.05 10.89
CA LYS A 156 14.20 -6.45 12.32
C LYS A 156 14.92 -7.78 12.53
N THR A 157 14.79 -8.71 11.60
CA THR A 157 15.40 -10.05 11.69
C THR A 157 16.92 -10.04 11.75
N PHE A 158 17.58 -8.98 11.28
CA PHE A 158 19.04 -8.82 11.34
C PHE A 158 19.49 -7.74 12.35
N GLU A 159 18.63 -7.38 13.31
CA GLU A 159 18.97 -6.36 14.32
C GLU A 159 20.20 -6.76 15.15
N GLU A 160 20.29 -8.03 15.60
CA GLU A 160 21.42 -8.50 16.40
C GLU A 160 22.72 -8.54 15.58
N MET A 161 22.65 -8.95 14.32
CA MET A 161 23.80 -8.89 13.39
C MET A 161 24.31 -7.44 13.25
N ARG A 162 23.41 -6.45 13.08
CA ARG A 162 23.81 -5.03 13.01
C ARG A 162 24.43 -4.54 14.30
N LYS A 163 23.85 -4.89 15.45
CA LYS A 163 24.40 -4.55 16.77
C LYS A 163 25.77 -5.12 16.98
N ASP A 164 26.01 -6.39 16.58
CA ASP A 164 27.34 -6.99 16.62
C ASP A 164 28.34 -6.23 15.73
N LEU A 165 27.95 -5.98 14.47
CA LEU A 165 28.75 -5.19 13.53
C LEU A 165 29.13 -3.81 14.07
N ILE A 166 28.15 -3.05 14.56
CA ILE A 166 28.35 -1.67 15.00
C ILE A 166 29.16 -1.59 16.29
N LYS A 167 28.92 -2.51 17.25
CA LYS A 167 29.51 -2.44 18.59
C LYS A 167 30.84 -3.18 18.73
N LYS A 168 31.05 -4.23 17.94
CA LYS A 168 32.20 -5.13 18.12
C LYS A 168 33.15 -5.16 16.94
N ARG A 169 32.75 -4.65 15.76
CA ARG A 169 33.53 -4.70 14.51
C ARG A 169 33.76 -3.28 14.01
N ARG A 170 34.65 -3.14 13.06
CA ARG A 170 34.90 -1.87 12.37
C ARG A 170 34.55 -1.99 10.90
N ILE A 171 33.70 -1.11 10.43
CA ILE A 171 33.41 -0.94 8.99
C ILE A 171 34.53 -0.08 8.41
N GLU A 172 35.32 -0.63 7.50
CA GLU A 172 36.43 0.08 6.82
C GLU A 172 35.93 0.91 5.65
N SER A 173 35.07 0.31 4.83
CA SER A 173 34.44 0.97 3.70
C SER A 173 33.10 0.33 3.38
N PHE A 174 32.20 1.10 2.78
CA PHE A 174 30.87 0.65 2.46
C PHE A 174 30.39 1.24 1.13
N LEU A 175 29.97 0.39 0.22
CA LEU A 175 29.44 0.77 -1.09
C LEU A 175 28.01 0.23 -1.23
N HIS A 176 27.04 1.11 -1.28
CA HIS A 176 25.62 0.78 -1.48
C HIS A 176 25.24 0.98 -2.95
N ILE A 177 24.94 -0.11 -3.64
CA ILE A 177 24.75 -0.14 -5.10
C ILE A 177 23.37 -0.72 -5.40
N ARG A 178 22.62 -0.06 -6.26
CA ARG A 178 21.38 -0.60 -6.84
C ARG A 178 21.66 -1.08 -8.28
N ASP A 179 20.99 -2.17 -8.70
CA ASP A 179 21.06 -2.70 -10.06
C ASP A 179 22.51 -2.95 -10.51
N ILE A 180 23.20 -3.85 -9.83
CA ILE A 180 24.61 -4.21 -10.13
C ILE A 180 24.76 -5.01 -11.42
N THR A 181 23.68 -5.52 -11.99
CA THR A 181 23.63 -6.31 -13.22
C THR A 181 22.37 -6.04 -14.01
N ASN A 182 22.40 -6.31 -15.31
CA ASN A 182 21.23 -6.30 -16.18
C ASN A 182 20.48 -7.65 -16.19
N HIS A 183 20.87 -8.60 -15.34
CA HIS A 183 20.23 -9.91 -15.28
C HIS A 183 18.80 -9.77 -14.71
N PRO A 184 17.77 -10.32 -15.38
CA PRO A 184 16.38 -10.11 -14.99
C PRO A 184 16.02 -10.68 -13.62
N ASP A 185 16.77 -11.67 -13.12
CA ASP A 185 16.49 -12.32 -11.84
C ASP A 185 17.27 -11.72 -10.66
N ILE A 186 18.15 -10.73 -10.90
CA ILE A 186 18.93 -10.06 -9.86
C ILE A 186 18.39 -8.64 -9.68
N PHE A 187 17.42 -8.51 -8.80
CA PHE A 187 16.77 -7.24 -8.49
C PHE A 187 17.17 -6.72 -7.11
N GLY A 188 17.19 -5.39 -6.98
CA GLY A 188 17.31 -4.70 -5.71
C GLY A 188 18.66 -4.02 -5.51
N ALA A 189 18.81 -3.49 -4.30
CA ALA A 189 20.05 -2.87 -3.89
C ALA A 189 20.93 -3.88 -3.15
N ASN A 190 22.23 -3.70 -3.27
CA ASN A 190 23.24 -4.52 -2.63
C ASN A 190 24.19 -3.62 -1.83
N ALA A 191 24.74 -4.17 -0.75
CA ALA A 191 25.77 -3.57 0.05
C ALA A 191 27.06 -4.36 -0.14
N ALA A 192 28.08 -3.73 -0.74
CA ALA A 192 29.44 -4.24 -0.76
C ALA A 192 30.23 -3.51 0.34
N PHE A 193 30.80 -4.25 1.27
CA PHE A 193 31.48 -3.65 2.41
C PHE A 193 32.71 -4.44 2.82
N ILE A 194 33.62 -3.72 3.48
CA ILE A 194 34.82 -4.30 4.08
C ILE A 194 34.75 -4.02 5.57
N ILE A 195 34.91 -5.05 6.39
CA ILE A 195 34.95 -4.95 7.84
C ILE A 195 36.24 -5.55 8.39
N CYS A 196 36.66 -5.06 9.55
CA CYS A 196 37.68 -5.67 10.38
C CYS A 196 37.01 -6.25 11.63
N PRO A 197 37.34 -7.49 12.03
CA PRO A 197 36.79 -8.09 13.25
C PRO A 197 37.07 -7.30 14.54
N CYS A 198 38.15 -6.49 14.55
CA CYS A 198 38.49 -5.65 15.69
C CYS A 198 37.65 -4.36 15.75
N TYR A 199 37.31 -3.91 16.94
CA TYR A 199 36.63 -2.63 17.16
C TYR A 199 37.65 -1.49 17.36
N VAL A 200 37.40 -0.35 16.71
CA VAL A 200 38.13 0.91 16.95
C VAL A 200 37.12 2.03 17.13
N SER A 201 37.11 2.62 18.33
CA SER A 201 36.21 3.74 18.64
C SER A 201 36.56 5.03 17.88
N HIS A 202 35.56 5.82 17.57
CA HIS A 202 35.68 7.19 17.04
C HIS A 202 36.22 7.38 15.63
N LYS A 203 36.49 6.31 14.87
CA LYS A 203 36.86 6.44 13.46
C LYS A 203 35.61 6.65 12.59
N LYS A 204 35.65 7.65 11.71
CA LYS A 204 34.65 7.79 10.65
C LYS A 204 34.91 6.77 9.55
N THR A 205 33.81 6.22 9.04
CA THR A 205 33.81 5.28 7.91
C THR A 205 33.29 5.99 6.67
N THR A 206 33.90 5.70 5.53
CA THR A 206 33.44 6.20 4.23
C THR A 206 32.35 5.31 3.68
N PHE A 207 31.17 5.90 3.48
CA PHE A 207 30.04 5.27 2.78
C PHE A 207 29.83 5.94 1.43
N ILE A 208 29.63 5.14 0.37
CA ILE A 208 29.35 5.63 -0.98
C ILE A 208 28.00 5.07 -1.44
N LYS A 209 27.14 5.94 -2.00
CA LYS A 209 25.80 5.60 -2.43
C LYS A 209 25.63 5.74 -3.96
N LEU A 210 25.51 4.62 -4.66
CA LEU A 210 25.33 4.54 -6.12
C LEU A 210 23.96 3.94 -6.50
N THR A 211 22.89 4.36 -5.84
CA THR A 211 21.56 3.73 -6.01
C THR A 211 20.72 4.31 -7.15
N GLN A 212 21.18 5.41 -7.76
CA GLN A 212 20.41 6.11 -8.82
C GLN A 212 21.08 6.06 -10.20
N THR A 213 22.19 5.37 -10.33
CA THR A 213 23.02 5.33 -11.54
C THR A 213 22.73 4.09 -12.37
N GLY A 214 22.67 4.22 -13.70
CA GLY A 214 22.59 3.08 -14.62
C GLY A 214 23.81 2.17 -14.55
N VAL A 215 23.63 0.89 -14.82
CA VAL A 215 24.67 -0.18 -14.69
C VAL A 215 25.99 0.18 -15.37
N VAL A 216 25.94 0.69 -16.59
CA VAL A 216 27.14 0.95 -17.41
C VAL A 216 28.02 2.09 -16.88
N ARG A 217 27.42 3.08 -16.19
CA ARG A 217 28.13 4.28 -15.72
C ARG A 217 28.67 4.17 -14.29
N LYS A 218 28.29 3.16 -13.54
CA LYS A 218 28.63 3.04 -12.09
C LYS A 218 30.13 3.03 -11.82
N CYS A 219 30.91 2.33 -12.63
CA CYS A 219 32.37 2.26 -12.46
C CYS A 219 33.03 3.64 -12.62
N PHE A 220 32.65 4.37 -13.67
CA PHE A 220 33.18 5.72 -13.93
C PHE A 220 32.74 6.72 -12.83
N GLU A 221 31.49 6.63 -12.37
CA GLU A 221 30.98 7.48 -11.31
C GLU A 221 31.67 7.18 -9.99
N LEU A 222 31.87 5.91 -9.64
CA LEU A 222 32.62 5.52 -8.44
C LEU A 222 34.05 6.10 -8.46
N LEU A 223 34.76 5.96 -9.57
CA LEU A 223 36.11 6.52 -9.72
C LEU A 223 36.08 8.06 -9.57
N SER A 224 35.10 8.71 -10.16
CA SER A 224 34.91 10.15 -10.03
C SER A 224 34.63 10.60 -8.58
N ILE A 225 33.80 9.83 -7.85
CA ILE A 225 33.51 10.09 -6.42
C ILE A 225 34.74 9.89 -5.55
N LEU A 226 35.53 8.86 -5.84
CA LEU A 226 36.77 8.57 -5.09
C LEU A 226 37.86 9.61 -5.36
N ALA A 227 37.90 10.19 -6.56
CA ALA A 227 38.84 11.25 -6.93
C ALA A 227 38.45 12.65 -6.46
N ALA A 228 37.18 12.86 -6.10
CA ALA A 228 36.68 14.16 -5.68
C ALA A 228 36.78 14.35 -4.16
N ASP A 229 37.26 15.53 -3.73
CA ASP A 229 37.30 15.90 -2.29
C ASP A 229 35.91 15.99 -1.66
N LYS A 230 34.90 16.38 -2.42
CA LYS A 230 33.49 16.49 -1.97
C LYS A 230 32.55 15.91 -3.02
N SER A 231 31.71 14.95 -2.62
CA SER A 231 30.63 14.39 -3.46
C SER A 231 29.37 14.20 -2.61
N LYS A 232 28.19 14.50 -3.22
CA LYS A 232 26.89 14.23 -2.58
C LYS A 232 26.58 12.74 -2.38
N ALA A 233 27.34 11.86 -3.02
CA ALA A 233 27.23 10.41 -2.89
C ALA A 233 28.22 9.79 -1.90
N ARG A 234 29.11 10.58 -1.29
CA ARG A 234 30.11 10.17 -0.29
C ARG A 234 29.74 10.75 1.08
N PHE A 235 29.71 9.88 2.08
CA PHE A 235 29.35 10.19 3.46
C PHE A 235 30.44 9.69 4.40
N GLU A 236 30.81 10.53 5.38
CA GLU A 236 31.79 10.19 6.41
C GLU A 236 31.05 10.16 7.76
N VAL A 237 30.74 8.96 8.24
CA VAL A 237 29.87 8.75 9.42
C VAL A 237 30.58 7.87 10.45
N ASN A 238 30.40 8.21 11.73
CA ASN A 238 30.79 7.31 12.81
C ASN A 238 29.74 6.22 12.95
N GLN A 239 30.11 4.96 12.72
CA GLN A 239 29.16 3.82 12.79
C GLN A 239 28.45 3.72 14.12
N HIS A 240 29.01 4.23 15.22
CA HIS A 240 28.39 4.18 16.55
C HIS A 240 27.10 5.04 16.65
N GLU A 241 26.95 6.01 15.78
CA GLU A 241 25.72 6.83 15.72
C GLU A 241 24.49 6.01 15.37
N PHE A 242 24.63 4.92 14.61
CA PHE A 242 23.52 4.04 14.25
C PHE A 242 22.86 3.36 15.47
N VAL A 243 23.59 3.22 16.59
CA VAL A 243 23.03 2.64 17.83
C VAL A 243 21.96 3.54 18.45
N GLN A 244 22.00 4.84 18.18
CA GLN A 244 21.01 5.80 18.70
C GLN A 244 19.63 5.58 18.08
N ILE A 245 19.58 4.94 16.91
CA ILE A 245 18.32 4.66 16.19
C ILE A 245 17.75 3.30 16.64
N PRO A 246 16.45 3.22 16.98
CA PRO A 246 15.81 1.96 17.32
C PRO A 246 15.98 0.91 16.21
N GLY A 247 16.50 -0.28 16.58
CA GLY A 247 16.84 -1.34 15.62
C GLY A 247 18.20 -1.18 14.95
N SER A 248 18.95 -0.13 15.27
CA SER A 248 20.31 0.15 14.78
C SER A 248 20.46 0.01 13.25
N PRO A 249 19.61 0.62 12.42
CA PRO A 249 19.72 0.53 10.96
C PRO A 249 20.97 1.26 10.45
N ILE A 250 21.56 0.76 9.36
CA ILE A 250 22.75 1.38 8.73
C ILE A 250 22.28 2.49 7.78
N VAL A 251 22.10 3.70 8.32
CA VAL A 251 21.50 4.87 7.64
C VAL A 251 22.50 6.01 7.50
N TYR A 252 23.62 5.73 6.92
CA TYR A 252 24.78 6.61 6.79
C TYR A 252 24.52 7.94 6.05
N TRP A 253 23.39 8.07 5.36
CA TRP A 253 22.99 9.30 4.62
C TRP A 253 22.26 10.31 5.49
N LEU A 254 22.02 10.03 6.76
CA LEU A 254 21.45 10.99 7.70
C LEU A 254 22.52 11.91 8.26
N SER A 255 22.15 13.17 8.50
CA SER A 255 23.02 14.11 9.19
C SER A 255 23.09 13.81 10.68
N GLU A 256 24.16 14.28 11.34
CA GLU A 256 24.35 14.15 12.78
C GLU A 256 23.20 14.80 13.57
N ALA A 257 22.62 15.90 13.06
CA ALA A 257 21.46 16.54 13.66
C ALA A 257 20.24 15.63 13.71
N VAL A 258 20.01 14.80 12.67
CA VAL A 258 18.91 13.84 12.62
C VAL A 258 19.12 12.68 13.59
N PHE A 259 20.36 12.20 13.78
CA PHE A 259 20.64 11.15 14.78
C PHE A 259 20.28 11.54 16.20
N LYS A 260 20.43 12.81 16.57
CA LYS A 260 20.15 13.31 17.94
C LYS A 260 18.66 13.39 18.30
N ILE A 261 17.76 13.11 17.36
CA ILE A 261 16.31 13.29 17.54
C ILE A 261 15.60 12.04 18.11
N PHE A 262 16.20 10.85 18.06
CA PHE A 262 15.54 9.56 18.38
C PHE A 262 15.39 9.31 19.89
N ASP A 263 14.26 9.66 20.52
CA ASP A 263 14.02 9.34 21.94
C ASP A 263 12.58 9.04 22.43
N ARG A 264 11.57 8.64 21.69
CA ARG A 264 10.25 8.20 22.28
C ARG A 264 9.29 7.33 21.40
N LYS A 265 8.16 6.78 21.98
CA LYS A 265 7.35 5.62 21.50
C LYS A 265 5.84 5.84 21.25
N ILE A 266 5.20 5.12 20.29
CA ILE A 266 3.75 5.13 19.92
C ILE A 266 3.15 3.73 19.53
N ALA A 267 1.79 3.52 19.49
CA ALA A 267 1.07 2.20 19.46
C ALA A 267 0.19 1.77 18.24
N LYS A 268 -0.27 0.49 18.13
CA LYS A 268 -0.91 -0.31 17.01
C LYS A 268 -2.46 -0.47 17.00
N GLY A 269 -3.12 -0.79 15.83
CA GLY A 269 -4.56 -1.05 15.57
C GLY A 269 -5.05 -2.51 15.34
N VAL A 270 -6.33 -2.75 14.96
CA VAL A 270 -7.14 -4.01 15.02
C VAL A 270 -7.25 -4.78 13.68
N THR A 271 -7.46 -6.12 13.69
CA THR A 271 -7.67 -7.01 12.53
C THR A 271 -9.12 -7.53 12.48
N THR A 272 -9.80 -7.49 11.30
CA THR A 272 -11.21 -7.90 11.15
C THR A 272 -11.41 -9.39 10.85
N GLY A 273 -10.39 -10.12 10.45
CA GLY A 273 -10.47 -11.53 10.08
C GLY A 273 -11.18 -11.82 8.74
N ASP A 274 -12.27 -11.15 8.44
CA ASP A 274 -13.02 -11.27 7.17
C ASP A 274 -13.59 -9.93 6.71
N ASN A 275 -12.84 -9.23 5.86
CA ASN A 275 -13.28 -7.94 5.29
C ASN A 275 -14.52 -8.06 4.39
N ALA A 276 -14.72 -9.19 3.71
CA ALA A 276 -15.86 -9.37 2.82
C ALA A 276 -17.17 -9.51 3.61
N ARG A 277 -17.10 -10.01 4.84
CA ARG A 277 -18.24 -10.13 5.75
C ARG A 277 -18.56 -8.81 6.44
N PHE A 278 -17.59 -8.12 6.99
CA PHE A 278 -17.78 -7.02 7.94
C PHE A 278 -17.66 -5.63 7.34
N LEU A 279 -16.97 -5.45 6.19
CA LEU A 279 -16.77 -4.15 5.56
C LEU A 279 -17.65 -3.95 4.33
N ARG A 280 -18.13 -2.71 4.15
CA ARG A 280 -18.82 -2.23 2.96
C ARG A 280 -18.35 -0.84 2.59
N PHE A 281 -18.54 -0.46 1.34
CA PHE A 281 -18.57 0.94 1.01
C PHE A 281 -19.89 1.53 1.53
N TRP A 282 -19.86 2.78 1.98
CA TRP A 282 -21.04 3.39 2.60
C TRP A 282 -22.26 3.42 1.66
N TRP A 283 -22.04 3.60 0.37
CA TRP A 283 -23.10 3.65 -0.65
C TRP A 283 -23.72 2.27 -0.99
N GLU A 284 -23.15 1.17 -0.53
CA GLU A 284 -23.76 -0.17 -0.61
C GLU A 284 -24.87 -0.38 0.44
N CYS A 285 -24.94 0.50 1.43
CA CYS A 285 -25.88 0.41 2.55
C CYS A 285 -26.85 1.57 2.57
N TYR A 286 -27.94 1.42 3.32
CA TYR A 286 -28.93 2.47 3.49
C TYR A 286 -28.38 3.56 4.43
N CYS A 287 -28.40 4.82 3.99
CA CYS A 287 -27.79 5.93 4.72
C CYS A 287 -28.29 6.01 6.18
N ARG A 288 -29.62 5.82 6.40
CA ARG A 288 -30.24 5.80 7.73
C ARG A 288 -29.77 4.66 8.65
N THR A 289 -29.06 3.67 8.14
CA THR A 289 -28.48 2.56 8.94
C THR A 289 -27.02 2.80 9.31
N ILE A 290 -26.48 3.96 8.97
CA ILE A 290 -25.08 4.35 9.23
C ILE A 290 -25.08 5.43 10.32
N GLN A 291 -24.30 5.21 11.38
CA GLN A 291 -24.11 6.19 12.45
C GLN A 291 -22.75 6.87 12.27
N PHE A 292 -22.75 8.11 11.78
CA PHE A 292 -21.54 8.86 11.46
C PHE A 292 -20.93 9.59 12.67
N ASP A 293 -21.71 9.86 13.71
CA ASP A 293 -21.41 10.77 14.82
C ASP A 293 -21.15 10.08 16.17
N ARG A 294 -20.91 8.78 16.16
CA ARG A 294 -20.64 8.02 17.39
C ARG A 294 -19.39 8.50 18.10
N ILE A 295 -19.45 8.74 19.41
CA ILE A 295 -18.34 9.28 20.20
C ILE A 295 -17.76 8.33 21.24
N SER A 296 -18.45 7.26 21.59
CA SER A 296 -17.95 6.29 22.58
C SER A 296 -18.44 4.86 22.33
N LEU A 297 -17.71 3.89 22.90
CA LEU A 297 -18.10 2.48 22.90
C LEU A 297 -19.34 2.19 23.76
N GLN A 298 -19.61 3.03 24.77
CA GLN A 298 -20.72 2.87 25.69
C GLN A 298 -22.05 3.33 25.12
N GLU A 299 -22.06 4.11 24.04
CA GLU A 299 -23.30 4.48 23.38
C GLU A 299 -24.00 3.25 22.81
N THR A 300 -25.29 3.11 23.10
CA THR A 300 -26.11 2.09 22.45
C THR A 300 -26.20 2.41 20.96
N PRO A 301 -25.79 1.50 20.05
CA PRO A 301 -25.87 1.77 18.64
C PRO A 301 -27.33 1.85 18.20
N LEU A 302 -27.71 2.99 17.64
CA LEU A 302 -29.00 3.18 16.99
C LEU A 302 -29.04 2.53 15.62
N GLN A 303 -27.91 2.47 14.96
CA GLN A 303 -27.73 1.94 13.61
C GLN A 303 -26.73 0.79 13.58
N ARG A 304 -26.81 0.02 12.49
CA ARG A 304 -25.97 -1.17 12.27
C ARG A 304 -24.53 -0.84 11.89
N TRP A 305 -24.33 0.22 11.12
CA TRP A 305 -23.05 0.51 10.49
C TRP A 305 -22.38 1.73 11.10
N VAL A 306 -21.06 1.72 11.18
CA VAL A 306 -20.26 2.87 11.59
C VAL A 306 -19.12 3.11 10.60
N PRO A 307 -18.62 4.37 10.42
CA PRO A 307 -17.46 4.67 9.61
C PRO A 307 -16.24 3.83 9.98
N CYS A 308 -15.45 3.40 8.98
CA CYS A 308 -14.27 2.61 9.21
C CYS A 308 -13.09 3.09 8.35
N ASP A 309 -11.96 3.43 8.96
CA ASP A 309 -10.73 3.68 8.22
C ASP A 309 -10.06 2.35 7.84
N LYS A 310 -9.96 2.10 6.55
CA LYS A 310 -9.29 0.94 5.95
C LYS A 310 -7.96 1.31 5.26
N GLY A 311 -7.49 2.52 5.46
CA GLY A 311 -6.34 3.05 4.73
C GLY A 311 -6.73 3.61 3.36
N GLY A 312 -6.10 3.13 2.30
CA GLY A 312 -6.35 3.61 0.93
C GLY A 312 -5.10 4.17 0.26
N GLY A 313 -5.28 4.85 -0.88
CA GLY A 313 -4.21 5.48 -1.63
C GLY A 313 -3.48 6.60 -0.88
N PHE A 314 -2.38 7.08 -1.46
CA PHE A 314 -1.64 8.21 -0.91
C PHE A 314 -2.54 9.46 -0.85
N ARG A 315 -2.82 9.91 0.37
CA ARG A 315 -3.59 11.13 0.63
C ARG A 315 -3.24 11.67 2.01
N ARG A 316 -2.82 12.92 2.07
CA ARG A 316 -2.50 13.64 3.32
C ARG A 316 -3.72 14.40 3.85
N TRP A 317 -3.69 14.72 5.13
CA TRP A 317 -4.57 15.62 5.88
C TRP A 317 -5.96 15.09 6.13
N SER A 318 -6.76 14.81 5.09
CA SER A 318 -8.11 14.22 5.19
C SER A 318 -8.50 13.46 3.91
N GLY A 319 -9.60 12.66 3.94
CA GLY A 319 -10.13 11.87 2.82
C GLY A 319 -9.92 10.37 2.98
N ASN A 320 -10.20 9.57 1.93
CA ASN A 320 -10.30 8.10 1.96
C ASN A 320 -11.42 7.61 2.93
N ASN A 321 -12.51 8.38 3.04
CA ASN A 321 -13.66 8.09 3.87
C ASN A 321 -14.72 7.36 3.04
N GLU A 322 -14.53 6.06 2.79
CA GLU A 322 -15.40 5.29 1.90
C GLU A 322 -16.02 4.06 2.57
N TYR A 323 -15.37 3.57 3.64
CA TYR A 323 -15.76 2.31 4.26
C TYR A 323 -16.57 2.49 5.53
N ILE A 324 -17.47 1.53 5.73
CA ILE A 324 -18.22 1.32 6.97
C ILE A 324 -18.04 -0.12 7.42
N VAL A 325 -18.20 -0.37 8.72
CA VAL A 325 -18.08 -1.70 9.32
C VAL A 325 -19.36 -2.07 10.06
N ASP A 326 -19.72 -3.34 10.00
CA ASP A 326 -20.87 -3.89 10.75
C ASP A 326 -20.57 -3.86 12.26
N TRP A 327 -21.34 -3.02 12.97
CA TRP A 327 -21.20 -2.79 14.40
C TRP A 327 -22.37 -3.39 15.21
N THR A 328 -23.07 -4.36 14.65
CA THR A 328 -24.16 -5.06 15.32
C THR A 328 -23.69 -5.59 16.68
N GLU A 329 -24.53 -5.44 17.72
CA GLU A 329 -24.23 -5.85 19.09
C GLU A 329 -22.95 -5.18 19.65
N ASN A 330 -22.77 -3.88 19.41
CA ASN A 330 -21.56 -3.15 19.82
C ASN A 330 -20.25 -3.71 19.26
N GLY A 331 -20.30 -4.38 18.08
CA GLY A 331 -19.15 -4.97 17.45
C GLY A 331 -18.77 -6.35 17.99
N GLU A 332 -19.54 -6.94 18.91
CA GLU A 332 -19.22 -8.26 19.47
C GLU A 332 -19.11 -9.32 18.38
N LYS A 333 -20.02 -9.33 17.40
CA LYS A 333 -19.94 -10.26 16.26
C LYS A 333 -18.66 -10.14 15.44
N LEU A 334 -18.09 -8.94 15.37
CA LEU A 334 -16.81 -8.70 14.73
C LEU A 334 -15.67 -9.20 15.60
N PHE A 335 -15.72 -8.93 16.90
CA PHE A 335 -14.63 -9.24 17.82
C PHE A 335 -14.56 -10.73 18.17
N ASP A 336 -15.69 -11.43 18.20
CA ASP A 336 -15.77 -12.88 18.49
C ASP A 336 -15.56 -13.74 17.24
N PHE A 337 -15.40 -13.12 16.07
CA PHE A 337 -15.20 -13.87 14.84
C PHE A 337 -13.83 -14.56 14.83
N PRO A 338 -13.75 -15.89 14.51
CA PRO A 338 -12.49 -16.61 14.41
C PRO A 338 -11.54 -15.95 13.39
N GLY A 339 -10.35 -15.55 13.84
CA GLY A 339 -9.38 -14.80 13.02
C GLY A 339 -9.46 -13.29 13.19
N SER A 340 -10.47 -12.76 13.85
CA SER A 340 -10.44 -11.38 14.32
C SER A 340 -9.42 -11.23 15.46
N THR A 341 -8.76 -10.09 15.51
CA THR A 341 -7.87 -9.78 16.65
C THR A 341 -8.31 -8.43 17.21
N PRO A 342 -9.11 -8.44 18.30
CA PRO A 342 -9.61 -7.23 18.94
C PRO A 342 -8.47 -6.54 19.70
N ARG A 343 -7.71 -5.68 19.00
CA ARG A 343 -6.64 -4.87 19.60
C ARG A 343 -7.10 -3.41 19.67
N ASN A 344 -6.76 -2.72 20.76
CA ASN A 344 -6.93 -1.28 20.94
C ASN A 344 -8.38 -0.79 20.70
N ARG A 345 -9.37 -1.47 21.29
CA ARG A 345 -10.77 -1.02 21.31
C ARG A 345 -10.91 0.43 21.83
N GLU A 346 -10.00 0.84 22.69
CA GLU A 346 -9.97 2.15 23.34
C GLU A 346 -9.77 3.34 22.40
N ILE A 347 -9.23 3.13 21.18
CA ILE A 347 -9.09 4.19 20.18
C ILE A 347 -10.31 4.32 19.27
N THR A 348 -11.21 3.33 19.27
CA THR A 348 -12.42 3.32 18.44
C THR A 348 -13.32 4.50 18.81
N PHE A 349 -13.80 5.22 17.79
CA PHE A 349 -14.64 6.41 17.85
C PHE A 349 -13.97 7.67 18.42
N LYS A 350 -12.71 7.61 18.83
CA LYS A 350 -11.98 8.79 19.26
C LYS A 350 -11.37 9.54 18.08
N ASN A 351 -11.10 10.82 18.31
CA ASN A 351 -10.25 11.60 17.40
C ASN A 351 -8.89 10.93 17.25
N ALA A 352 -8.44 10.78 16.02
CA ALA A 352 -7.18 10.11 15.75
C ALA A 352 -6.51 10.59 14.45
N LEU A 353 -5.27 10.17 14.25
CA LEU A 353 -4.58 10.20 12.96
C LEU A 353 -4.54 8.79 12.41
N ALA A 354 -4.87 8.61 11.15
CA ALA A 354 -4.82 7.33 10.48
C ALA A 354 -3.87 7.36 9.27
N CYS A 355 -3.14 6.28 9.03
CA CYS A 355 -2.37 6.08 7.82
C CYS A 355 -2.56 4.68 7.26
N SER A 356 -2.29 4.50 5.97
CA SER A 356 -2.32 3.18 5.33
C SER A 356 -1.07 2.38 5.72
N LYS A 357 -1.25 1.12 6.13
CA LYS A 357 -0.15 0.22 6.49
C LYS A 357 0.75 -0.11 5.30
N ILE A 358 0.16 -0.28 4.13
CA ILE A 358 0.88 -0.56 2.88
C ILE A 358 0.68 0.65 1.97
N SER A 359 1.79 1.24 1.53
CA SER A 359 1.78 2.34 0.58
C SER A 359 2.73 2.03 -0.58
N SER A 360 2.30 2.29 -1.80
CA SER A 360 3.16 2.20 -3.00
C SER A 360 4.20 3.33 -3.09
N GLY A 361 4.39 4.09 -2.02
CA GLY A 361 5.28 5.24 -1.98
C GLY A 361 5.49 5.75 -0.56
N GLN A 362 5.26 7.04 -0.36
CA GLN A 362 5.41 7.69 0.95
C GLN A 362 4.20 7.42 1.86
N PRO A 363 4.40 7.35 3.18
CA PRO A 363 3.30 7.33 4.14
C PRO A 363 2.53 8.66 4.07
N SER A 364 1.24 8.60 4.39
CA SER A 364 0.37 9.77 4.46
C SER A 364 -0.58 9.64 5.63
N PHE A 365 -0.66 10.68 6.45
CA PHE A 365 -1.48 10.70 7.64
C PHE A 365 -2.70 11.58 7.43
N ARG A 366 -3.84 11.10 7.92
CA ARG A 366 -5.15 11.75 7.77
C ARG A 366 -5.76 11.97 9.13
N ARG A 367 -6.31 13.16 9.34
CA ARG A 367 -7.13 13.46 10.50
C ARG A 367 -8.43 12.67 10.45
N ARG A 368 -8.79 12.03 11.56
CA ARG A 368 -10.09 11.42 11.80
C ARG A 368 -10.72 12.09 13.01
N ASN A 369 -11.87 12.64 12.79
CA ASN A 369 -12.72 13.09 13.89
C ASN A 369 -13.34 11.87 14.60
N HIS A 370 -14.11 12.05 15.66
CA HIS A 370 -14.85 10.96 16.29
C HIS A 370 -15.75 10.22 15.27
N GLY A 371 -16.20 9.03 15.62
CA GLY A 371 -17.10 8.21 14.81
C GLY A 371 -16.45 7.06 14.04
N PHE A 372 -15.13 6.98 13.96
CA PHE A 372 -14.45 5.95 13.19
C PHE A 372 -14.04 4.72 14.01
N ALA A 373 -14.28 3.54 13.44
CA ALA A 373 -13.53 2.33 13.75
C ALA A 373 -12.26 2.25 12.86
N TYR A 374 -11.26 1.50 13.28
CA TYR A 374 -9.97 1.40 12.57
C TYR A 374 -9.65 -0.06 12.26
N SER A 375 -9.38 -0.38 10.97
CA SER A 375 -8.96 -1.72 10.56
C SER A 375 -7.43 -1.90 10.69
N ASP A 376 -6.95 -3.14 10.58
CA ASP A 376 -5.52 -3.46 10.59
C ASP A 376 -4.74 -2.93 9.37
N ALA A 377 -5.45 -2.54 8.32
CA ALA A 377 -4.88 -1.87 7.16
C ALA A 377 -4.62 -0.38 7.43
N ALA A 378 -5.13 0.16 8.55
CA ALA A 378 -4.89 1.51 9.02
C ALA A 378 -4.15 1.49 10.37
N VAL A 379 -3.25 2.44 10.55
CA VAL A 379 -2.62 2.73 11.84
C VAL A 379 -3.30 3.96 12.42
N ALA A 380 -3.78 3.87 13.62
CA ALA A 380 -4.43 4.98 14.30
C ALA A 380 -3.65 5.40 15.55
N LEU A 381 -3.54 6.71 15.75
CA LEU A 381 -2.88 7.35 16.87
C LEU A 381 -3.92 8.25 17.55
N SER A 382 -4.29 7.94 18.78
CA SER A 382 -5.27 8.71 19.54
C SER A 382 -4.60 9.41 20.72
N ASP A 383 -4.56 10.74 20.68
CA ASP A 383 -4.24 11.61 21.80
C ASP A 383 -4.91 12.97 21.54
N SER A 384 -5.84 13.35 22.37
CA SER A 384 -6.72 14.52 22.12
C SER A 384 -5.99 15.88 22.13
N THR A 385 -4.84 15.98 22.78
CA THR A 385 -4.14 17.25 22.99
C THR A 385 -3.09 17.57 21.94
N LEU A 386 -2.49 16.55 21.34
CA LEU A 386 -1.29 16.64 20.49
C LEU A 386 -1.53 16.25 19.03
N LEU A 387 -2.75 15.91 18.65
CA LEU A 387 -3.05 15.38 17.30
C LEU A 387 -2.67 16.36 16.19
N SER A 388 -2.86 17.66 16.39
CA SER A 388 -2.51 18.67 15.37
C SER A 388 -1.00 18.76 15.16
N GLU A 389 -0.22 18.75 16.23
CA GLU A 389 1.25 18.74 16.15
C GLU A 389 1.76 17.47 15.48
N LEU A 390 1.20 16.32 15.88
CA LEU A 390 1.51 15.02 15.27
C LEU A 390 1.17 14.99 13.78
N ASN A 391 0.02 15.52 13.37
CA ASN A 391 -0.39 15.54 11.97
C ASN A 391 0.55 16.41 11.12
N CYS A 392 0.92 17.58 11.61
CA CYS A 392 1.90 18.46 10.98
C CYS A 392 3.28 17.79 10.87
N PHE A 393 3.76 17.17 11.95
CA PHE A 393 5.04 16.47 11.97
C PHE A 393 5.05 15.24 11.04
N LEU A 394 4.07 14.33 11.17
CA LEU A 394 4.04 13.07 10.44
C LEU A 394 3.86 13.23 8.93
N ASN A 395 3.24 14.32 8.47
CA ASN A 395 3.12 14.66 7.05
C ASN A 395 4.28 15.53 6.52
N SER A 396 5.27 15.87 7.35
CA SER A 396 6.43 16.68 6.95
C SER A 396 7.50 15.86 6.22
N THR A 397 8.34 16.56 5.47
CA THR A 397 9.54 15.99 4.86
C THR A 397 10.58 15.54 5.89
N THR A 398 10.64 16.19 7.06
CA THR A 398 11.48 15.77 8.19
C THR A 398 11.08 14.38 8.68
N ALA A 399 9.80 14.18 8.99
CA ALA A 399 9.32 12.86 9.41
C ALA A 399 9.50 11.80 8.31
N LEU A 400 9.28 12.17 7.04
CA LEU A 400 9.52 11.28 5.92
C LEU A 400 10.97 10.83 5.82
N THR A 401 11.93 11.76 5.96
CA THR A 401 13.36 11.46 5.93
C THR A 401 13.73 10.49 7.06
N ILE A 402 13.19 10.72 8.26
CA ILE A 402 13.38 9.84 9.41
C ILE A 402 12.74 8.46 9.16
N MET A 403 11.52 8.41 8.65
CA MET A 403 10.82 7.15 8.33
C MET A 403 11.54 6.33 7.26
N GLN A 404 12.08 6.97 6.23
CA GLN A 404 12.88 6.31 5.19
C GLN A 404 14.18 5.72 5.74
N ALA A 405 14.71 6.33 6.79
CA ALA A 405 15.86 5.81 7.50
C ALA A 405 15.51 4.58 8.34
N LEU A 406 14.36 4.59 9.00
CA LEU A 406 13.88 3.48 9.82
C LEU A 406 13.36 2.30 8.99
N SER A 407 12.82 2.57 7.81
CA SER A 407 12.28 1.56 6.90
C SER A 407 12.38 2.02 5.45
N PRO A 408 13.43 1.65 4.74
CA PRO A 408 13.55 1.93 3.31
C PRO A 408 12.64 1.03 2.45
N THR A 409 11.90 0.11 3.05
CA THR A 409 10.90 -0.72 2.37
C THR A 409 9.56 0.01 2.24
N LEU A 410 8.73 -0.43 1.27
CA LEU A 410 7.40 0.15 1.02
C LEU A 410 6.36 -0.12 2.13
N ASN A 411 6.70 -0.91 3.13
CA ASN A 411 5.82 -1.28 4.23
C ASN A 411 6.21 -0.52 5.49
N PHE A 412 5.37 0.43 5.89
CA PHE A 412 5.53 1.15 7.15
C PHE A 412 4.81 0.39 8.27
N GLU A 413 5.58 -0.36 9.05
CA GLU A 413 5.02 -1.03 10.22
C GLU A 413 4.85 -0.03 11.37
N VAL A 414 3.84 -0.27 12.16
CA VAL A 414 3.47 0.52 13.33
C VAL A 414 4.62 0.67 14.35
N GLY A 415 5.48 -0.35 14.44
CA GLY A 415 6.67 -0.26 15.27
C GLY A 415 7.62 0.88 14.86
N GLN A 416 7.70 1.17 13.57
CA GLN A 416 8.55 2.22 13.03
C GLN A 416 7.96 3.61 13.26
N ILE A 417 6.63 3.77 13.09
CA ILE A 417 5.94 5.02 13.44
C ILE A 417 6.07 5.30 14.94
N ARG A 418 6.02 4.26 15.78
CA ARG A 418 6.27 4.36 17.24
C ARG A 418 7.66 4.86 17.59
N SER A 419 8.63 4.57 16.75
CA SER A 419 10.03 4.95 17.00
C SER A 419 10.35 6.36 16.52
N LEU A 420 9.38 7.09 15.92
CA LEU A 420 9.60 8.47 15.48
C LEU A 420 9.76 9.40 16.67
N PRO A 421 10.77 10.25 16.65
CA PRO A 421 11.04 11.23 17.71
C PRO A 421 10.10 12.42 17.57
N CYS A 422 9.00 12.43 18.32
CA CYS A 422 8.07 13.55 18.32
C CYS A 422 8.43 14.56 19.42
N LYS A 423 8.74 15.79 19.04
CA LYS A 423 8.85 16.93 19.95
C LYS A 423 7.51 17.63 20.04
N PHE A 424 7.02 17.86 21.26
CA PHE A 424 5.73 18.51 21.52
C PHE A 424 5.90 19.88 22.16
N GLY A 425 4.89 20.75 22.00
CA GLY A 425 4.87 22.08 22.62
C GLY A 425 5.77 23.12 21.94
N ILE A 426 6.10 22.92 20.67
CA ILE A 426 7.07 23.77 19.95
C ILE A 426 6.44 25.08 19.47
N SER A 427 5.14 25.12 19.17
CA SER A 427 4.47 26.32 18.65
C SER A 427 2.98 26.36 19.04
N ALA A 428 2.47 27.56 19.36
CA ALA A 428 1.04 27.79 19.60
C ALA A 428 0.19 27.65 18.32
N ASN A 429 0.80 27.74 17.13
CA ASN A 429 0.08 27.87 15.86
C ASN A 429 -0.16 26.54 15.10
N TRP A 430 0.18 25.39 15.71
CA TRP A 430 0.00 24.09 15.06
C TRP A 430 -1.46 23.77 14.69
N ARG A 431 -2.39 24.14 15.58
CA ARG A 431 -3.82 23.87 15.37
C ARG A 431 -4.38 24.61 14.17
N ASP A 432 -4.04 25.89 14.05
CA ASP A 432 -4.56 26.72 12.95
C ASP A 432 -3.99 26.26 11.60
N ARG A 433 -2.68 25.94 11.56
CA ARG A 433 -2.04 25.40 10.37
C ARG A 433 -2.61 24.04 9.95
N GLU A 434 -2.77 23.12 10.90
CA GLU A 434 -3.38 21.83 10.62
C GLU A 434 -4.81 22.02 10.11
N LYS A 435 -5.60 22.89 10.72
CA LYS A 435 -6.97 23.18 10.31
C LYS A 435 -7.07 23.66 8.87
N GLU A 436 -6.17 24.58 8.45
CA GLU A 436 -6.12 25.03 7.06
C GLU A 436 -5.78 23.89 6.08
N LEU A 437 -4.80 23.05 6.42
CA LEU A 437 -4.36 21.91 5.60
C LEU A 437 -5.44 20.83 5.50
N VAL A 438 -6.11 20.53 6.60
CA VAL A 438 -7.20 19.55 6.68
C VAL A 438 -8.42 20.05 5.93
N SER A 439 -8.84 21.30 6.13
CA SER A 439 -10.04 21.87 5.52
C SER A 439 -9.97 21.89 3.99
N ALA A 440 -8.80 22.22 3.41
CA ALA A 440 -8.62 22.17 1.96
C ALA A 440 -8.74 20.73 1.42
N SER A 441 -8.23 19.74 2.16
CA SER A 441 -8.34 18.34 1.78
C SER A 441 -9.75 17.78 1.96
N GLU A 442 -10.50 18.22 2.97
CA GLU A 442 -11.91 17.88 3.15
C GLU A 442 -12.75 18.46 2.02
N LYS A 443 -12.60 19.75 1.72
CA LYS A 443 -13.31 20.41 0.62
C LYS A 443 -13.08 19.72 -0.73
N ASP A 444 -11.84 19.29 -1.00
CA ASP A 444 -11.52 18.52 -2.20
C ASP A 444 -12.20 17.15 -2.18
N TRP A 445 -12.15 16.43 -1.06
CA TRP A 445 -12.78 15.11 -0.93
C TRP A 445 -14.30 15.16 -1.09
N ASP A 446 -14.94 16.13 -0.44
CA ASP A 446 -16.39 16.28 -0.41
C ASP A 446 -16.97 16.88 -1.68
N SER A 447 -16.11 17.30 -2.62
CA SER A 447 -16.52 17.70 -3.97
C SER A 447 -16.90 16.53 -4.90
N PHE A 448 -16.75 15.27 -4.43
CA PHE A 448 -17.03 14.04 -5.21
C PHE A 448 -18.20 13.25 -4.61
N GLU A 449 -19.06 12.69 -5.46
CA GLU A 449 -20.22 11.88 -5.09
C GLU A 449 -19.91 10.64 -4.22
N THR A 450 -18.66 10.21 -4.18
CA THR A 450 -18.21 9.10 -3.35
C THR A 450 -17.94 9.50 -1.90
N SER A 451 -17.97 10.79 -1.57
CA SER A 451 -18.02 11.24 -0.18
C SER A 451 -19.44 11.16 0.37
N TRP A 452 -19.60 10.75 1.63
CA TRP A 452 -20.91 10.84 2.32
C TRP A 452 -21.27 12.27 2.76
N ASP A 453 -20.27 13.19 2.76
CA ASP A 453 -20.44 14.62 3.03
C ASP A 453 -20.65 15.45 1.76
N PHE A 454 -20.77 14.79 0.57
CA PHE A 454 -21.04 15.44 -0.69
C PHE A 454 -22.36 16.23 -0.65
N GLN A 455 -22.27 17.54 -0.92
CA GLN A 455 -23.43 18.42 -0.85
C GLN A 455 -23.97 18.80 -2.24
N ARG A 456 -23.09 19.20 -3.14
CA ARG A 456 -23.48 19.69 -4.48
C ARG A 456 -22.34 19.47 -5.47
N PHE A 457 -22.70 19.27 -6.72
CA PHE A 457 -21.71 19.16 -7.80
C PHE A 457 -20.91 20.46 -7.98
N ALA A 458 -19.60 20.34 -8.11
CA ALA A 458 -18.66 21.47 -8.06
C ALA A 458 -18.97 22.60 -9.08
N LEU A 459 -19.42 22.25 -10.29
CA LEU A 459 -19.80 23.28 -11.30
C LEU A 459 -21.06 24.08 -10.89
N LEU A 460 -21.86 23.58 -9.99
CA LEU A 460 -23.10 24.21 -9.50
C LEU A 460 -22.92 24.83 -8.10
N ASP A 461 -21.70 24.78 -7.58
CA ASP A 461 -21.36 25.33 -6.28
C ASP A 461 -20.84 26.78 -6.45
N PRO A 462 -21.56 27.78 -5.91
CA PRO A 462 -21.15 29.19 -5.99
C PRO A 462 -19.75 29.44 -5.41
N ASP A 463 -19.39 28.70 -4.37
CA ASP A 463 -18.09 28.84 -3.69
C ASP A 463 -16.91 28.31 -4.51
N GLN A 464 -17.16 27.53 -5.56
CA GLN A 464 -16.17 26.98 -6.46
C GLN A 464 -16.15 27.63 -7.85
N GLY A 465 -16.84 28.76 -8.01
CA GLY A 465 -16.79 29.58 -9.23
C GLY A 465 -17.98 29.39 -10.17
N ALA A 466 -19.06 28.72 -9.73
CA ALA A 466 -20.30 28.68 -10.49
C ALA A 466 -20.97 30.06 -10.51
N GLN A 467 -21.13 30.61 -11.72
CA GLN A 467 -21.94 31.82 -11.93
C GLN A 467 -23.18 31.47 -12.73
N ALA A 468 -24.35 31.93 -12.27
CA ALA A 468 -25.61 31.70 -12.96
C ALA A 468 -25.54 32.25 -14.38
N GLY A 469 -25.88 31.44 -15.37
CA GLY A 469 -25.94 31.85 -16.76
C GLY A 469 -24.67 31.63 -17.61
N ASN A 470 -23.59 31.10 -17.01
CA ASN A 470 -22.37 30.81 -17.76
C ASN A 470 -22.53 29.60 -18.67
N LEU A 471 -21.80 29.62 -19.80
CA LEU A 471 -21.61 28.43 -20.62
C LEU A 471 -20.86 27.36 -19.83
N LEU A 472 -21.14 26.09 -20.10
CA LEU A 472 -20.49 24.97 -19.42
C LEU A 472 -18.97 24.96 -19.64
N GLU A 473 -18.49 25.37 -20.81
CA GLU A 473 -17.07 25.52 -21.13
C GLU A 473 -16.40 26.51 -20.15
N ASP A 474 -17.00 27.69 -19.98
CA ASP A 474 -16.52 28.72 -19.07
C ASP A 474 -16.54 28.23 -17.61
N ALA A 475 -17.61 27.54 -17.21
CA ALA A 475 -17.73 26.98 -15.87
C ALA A 475 -16.62 25.93 -15.57
N VAL A 476 -16.31 25.07 -16.54
CA VAL A 476 -15.21 24.09 -16.43
C VAL A 476 -13.84 24.79 -16.36
N LEU A 477 -13.65 25.85 -17.14
CA LEU A 477 -12.42 26.64 -17.10
C LEU A 477 -12.23 27.31 -15.73
N HIS A 478 -13.26 27.99 -15.23
CA HIS A 478 -13.24 28.61 -13.90
C HIS A 478 -13.00 27.61 -12.77
N LEU A 479 -13.64 26.45 -12.82
CA LEU A 479 -13.43 25.38 -11.86
C LEU A 479 -11.99 24.87 -11.86
N ARG A 480 -11.38 24.74 -13.06
CA ARG A 480 -9.98 24.35 -13.21
C ARG A 480 -9.05 25.40 -12.60
N GLU A 481 -9.28 26.68 -12.86
CA GLU A 481 -8.49 27.79 -12.31
C GLU A 481 -8.64 27.86 -10.77
N TYR A 482 -9.85 27.69 -10.27
CA TYR A 482 -10.12 27.61 -8.84
C TYR A 482 -9.28 26.50 -8.17
N TRP A 483 -9.36 25.27 -8.70
CA TRP A 483 -8.63 24.15 -8.10
C TRP A 483 -7.12 24.20 -8.32
N HIS A 484 -6.66 24.82 -9.40
CA HIS A 484 -5.25 25.13 -9.58
C HIS A 484 -4.74 26.06 -8.48
N ARG A 485 -5.47 27.14 -8.21
CA ARG A 485 -5.16 28.09 -7.14
C ARG A 485 -5.17 27.40 -5.76
N VAL A 486 -6.23 26.64 -5.45
CA VAL A 486 -6.34 25.90 -4.20
C VAL A 486 -5.18 24.90 -4.02
N SER A 487 -4.79 24.23 -5.12
CA SER A 487 -3.67 23.27 -5.08
C SER A 487 -2.33 23.97 -4.83
N GLU A 488 -2.12 25.14 -5.43
CA GLU A 488 -0.91 25.94 -5.19
C GLU A 488 -0.88 26.52 -3.77
N GLU A 489 -2.01 27.01 -3.27
CA GLU A 489 -2.13 27.45 -1.88
C GLU A 489 -1.84 26.31 -0.90
N GLN A 490 -2.38 25.11 -1.17
CA GLN A 490 -2.10 23.92 -0.35
C GLN A 490 -0.62 23.55 -0.41
N ARG A 491 0.01 23.63 -1.58
CA ARG A 491 1.45 23.43 -1.75
C ARG A 491 2.25 24.38 -0.86
N GLN A 492 1.90 25.67 -0.86
CA GLN A 492 2.55 26.66 -0.03
C GLN A 492 2.34 26.43 1.46
N ARG A 493 1.13 25.95 1.85
CA ARG A 493 0.87 25.53 3.25
C ARG A 493 1.74 24.35 3.65
N GLU A 494 1.88 23.34 2.78
CA GLU A 494 2.73 22.16 3.04
C GLU A 494 4.22 22.54 3.11
N ILE A 495 4.72 23.44 2.25
CA ILE A 495 6.09 23.97 2.32
C ILE A 495 6.31 24.65 3.67
N ARG A 496 5.44 25.60 4.06
CA ARG A 496 5.56 26.28 5.37
C ARG A 496 5.49 25.31 6.55
N ASN A 497 4.69 24.23 6.43
CA ASN A 497 4.67 23.17 7.44
C ASN A 497 6.02 22.45 7.53
N ASN A 498 6.62 22.09 6.38
CA ASN A 498 7.93 21.44 6.33
C ASN A 498 9.02 22.34 6.95
N GLU A 499 9.01 23.60 6.58
CA GLU A 499 9.93 24.61 7.12
C GLU A 499 9.85 24.73 8.62
N MET A 500 8.64 24.90 9.14
CA MET A 500 8.41 25.03 10.58
C MET A 500 8.85 23.77 11.35
N VAL A 501 8.56 22.57 10.79
CA VAL A 501 9.00 21.33 11.42
C VAL A 501 10.51 21.19 11.34
N ALA A 502 11.14 21.46 10.20
CA ALA A 502 12.59 21.38 10.04
C ALA A 502 13.33 22.35 10.98
N ASP A 503 12.84 23.57 11.12
CA ASP A 503 13.37 24.56 12.08
C ASP A 503 13.24 24.07 13.53
N ALA A 504 12.07 23.55 13.89
CA ALA A 504 11.83 23.04 15.25
C ALA A 504 12.74 21.85 15.60
N TYR A 505 13.14 21.07 14.61
CA TYR A 505 14.05 19.95 14.80
C TYR A 505 15.51 20.30 14.56
N GLY A 506 15.82 21.53 14.12
CA GLY A 506 17.19 22.00 13.85
C GLY A 506 17.83 21.30 12.65
N VAL A 507 17.02 20.93 11.64
CA VAL A 507 17.45 20.17 10.45
C VAL A 507 17.09 20.90 9.14
N ARG A 508 16.92 22.22 9.20
CA ARG A 508 16.48 23.04 8.06
C ARG A 508 17.38 22.90 6.83
N ASP A 509 18.68 22.82 7.05
CA ASP A 509 19.66 22.71 5.97
C ASP A 509 19.86 21.27 5.47
N ASP A 510 19.36 20.29 6.22
CA ASP A 510 19.55 18.86 5.97
C ASP A 510 18.37 18.21 5.25
N VAL A 511 17.17 18.81 5.31
CA VAL A 511 15.92 18.24 4.81
C VAL A 511 15.28 19.20 3.80
N PRO A 512 14.96 18.71 2.56
CA PRO A 512 14.29 19.56 1.58
C PRO A 512 12.87 19.89 2.05
N CYS A 513 12.52 21.18 2.05
CA CYS A 513 11.18 21.63 2.46
C CYS A 513 10.23 21.85 1.29
N ASP A 514 10.73 21.89 0.05
CA ASP A 514 9.89 22.06 -1.14
C ASP A 514 8.98 20.87 -1.37
N VAL A 515 7.80 21.15 -1.93
CA VAL A 515 6.78 20.15 -2.25
C VAL A 515 6.43 20.28 -3.74
N PRO A 516 6.73 19.29 -4.58
CA PRO A 516 6.27 19.28 -5.96
C PRO A 516 4.75 19.26 -6.04
N LEU A 517 4.16 19.98 -7.01
CA LEU A 517 2.71 20.02 -7.16
C LEU A 517 2.09 18.63 -7.38
N GLU A 518 2.82 17.71 -8.00
CA GLU A 518 2.46 16.29 -8.17
C GLU A 518 2.35 15.51 -6.83
N ARG A 519 2.76 16.12 -5.73
CA ARG A 519 2.69 15.53 -4.37
C ARG A 519 1.63 16.17 -3.48
N VAL A 520 0.99 17.23 -3.93
CA VAL A 520 -0.16 17.83 -3.25
C VAL A 520 -1.38 16.96 -3.51
N SER A 521 -1.77 16.17 -2.53
CA SER A 521 -2.68 15.03 -2.65
C SER A 521 -4.17 15.42 -2.68
N LEU A 522 -4.51 16.49 -3.40
CA LEU A 522 -5.89 16.84 -3.73
C LEU A 522 -6.31 16.11 -5.01
N LYS A 523 -7.50 15.49 -5.02
CA LYS A 523 -8.00 14.72 -6.16
C LYS A 523 -8.31 15.63 -7.35
N ARG A 524 -8.69 16.89 -7.10
CA ARG A 524 -8.88 17.95 -8.12
C ARG A 524 -7.57 18.52 -8.65
N ASN A 525 -6.45 18.24 -8.01
CA ASN A 525 -5.14 18.64 -8.50
C ASN A 525 -4.71 17.77 -9.70
N VAL A 526 -4.78 18.33 -10.90
CA VAL A 526 -4.44 17.60 -12.13
C VAL A 526 -2.99 17.11 -12.18
N ALA A 527 -2.07 17.80 -11.52
CA ALA A 527 -0.68 17.40 -11.46
C ALA A 527 -0.53 16.12 -10.61
N PHE A 528 -1.30 16.00 -9.52
CA PHE A 528 -1.36 14.80 -8.69
C PHE A 528 -2.13 13.65 -9.36
N ALA A 529 -3.29 13.95 -9.97
CA ALA A 529 -4.11 12.94 -10.63
C ALA A 529 -3.42 12.32 -11.86
N TYR A 530 -2.67 13.15 -12.61
CA TYR A 530 -2.03 12.77 -13.87
C TYR A 530 -0.54 13.16 -13.89
N PRO A 531 0.31 12.60 -13.01
CA PRO A 531 1.69 13.07 -12.79
C PRO A 531 2.60 12.86 -14.01
N LYS A 532 2.27 11.91 -14.91
CA LYS A 532 3.07 11.58 -16.10
C LYS A 532 2.67 12.36 -17.34
N ASP A 533 1.54 13.07 -17.33
CA ASP A 533 1.00 13.75 -18.49
C ASP A 533 1.52 15.19 -18.61
N THR A 534 1.54 15.69 -19.84
CA THR A 534 1.85 17.10 -20.10
C THR A 534 0.72 18.02 -19.62
N PRO A 535 0.98 19.31 -19.35
CA PRO A 535 -0.06 20.25 -18.90
C PRO A 535 -1.29 20.31 -19.82
N GLY A 536 -1.10 20.25 -21.14
CA GLY A 536 -2.22 20.24 -22.11
C GLY A 536 -3.11 19.02 -21.93
N VAL A 537 -2.51 17.83 -21.87
CA VAL A 537 -3.24 16.55 -21.65
C VAL A 537 -3.92 16.52 -20.28
N ARG A 538 -3.29 17.07 -19.25
CA ARG A 538 -3.89 17.22 -17.91
C ARG A 538 -5.18 18.05 -17.96
N ASN A 539 -5.18 19.15 -18.71
CA ASN A 539 -6.36 20.01 -18.85
C ASN A 539 -7.50 19.33 -19.61
N GLU A 540 -7.19 18.59 -20.68
CA GLU A 540 -8.18 17.80 -21.43
C GLU A 540 -8.82 16.73 -20.54
N LYS A 541 -8.02 16.00 -19.75
CA LYS A 541 -8.49 14.98 -18.81
C LYS A 541 -9.34 15.59 -17.71
N PHE A 542 -8.97 16.75 -17.18
CA PHE A 542 -9.80 17.47 -16.21
C PHE A 542 -11.19 17.77 -16.75
N ALA A 543 -11.25 18.32 -17.97
CA ALA A 543 -12.54 18.60 -18.62
C ALA A 543 -13.38 17.32 -18.82
N GLN A 544 -12.73 16.21 -19.24
CA GLN A 544 -13.39 14.91 -19.40
C GLN A 544 -13.95 14.37 -18.07
N ASP A 545 -13.18 14.45 -17.00
CA ASP A 545 -13.62 13.99 -15.67
C ASP A 545 -14.79 14.82 -15.17
N VAL A 546 -14.70 16.15 -15.25
CA VAL A 546 -15.75 17.06 -14.82
C VAL A 546 -17.04 16.87 -15.62
N VAL A 547 -16.96 16.66 -16.95
CA VAL A 547 -18.13 16.36 -17.79
C VAL A 547 -18.77 15.01 -17.40
N LYS A 548 -17.97 13.99 -17.12
CA LYS A 548 -18.46 12.68 -16.68
C LYS A 548 -19.12 12.75 -15.30
N GLU A 549 -18.55 13.53 -14.40
CA GLU A 549 -19.15 13.80 -13.08
C GLU A 549 -20.46 14.57 -13.17
N LEU A 550 -20.53 15.57 -14.07
CA LEU A 550 -21.78 16.28 -14.37
C LEU A 550 -22.89 15.32 -14.81
N ILE A 551 -22.55 14.41 -15.73
CA ILE A 551 -23.50 13.39 -16.22
C ILE A 551 -23.93 12.47 -15.09
N SER A 552 -23.00 12.03 -14.24
CA SER A 552 -23.30 11.18 -13.07
C SER A 552 -24.23 11.88 -12.08
N TYR A 553 -23.93 13.14 -11.74
CA TYR A 553 -24.76 13.95 -10.85
C TYR A 553 -26.17 14.18 -11.44
N ALA A 554 -26.26 14.48 -12.73
CA ALA A 554 -27.54 14.62 -13.42
C ALA A 554 -28.37 13.34 -13.33
N VAL A 555 -27.76 12.16 -13.53
CA VAL A 555 -28.43 10.87 -13.34
C VAL A 555 -28.87 10.68 -11.88
N GLY A 556 -28.07 11.13 -10.92
CA GLY A 556 -28.47 11.17 -9.51
C GLY A 556 -29.71 12.02 -9.26
N CYS A 557 -29.78 13.19 -9.88
CA CYS A 557 -30.98 14.03 -9.83
C CYS A 557 -32.19 13.38 -10.54
N MET A 558 -31.99 12.70 -11.65
CA MET A 558 -33.04 11.95 -12.34
C MET A 558 -33.67 10.86 -11.49
N PHE A 559 -32.90 10.25 -10.60
CA PHE A 559 -33.37 9.22 -9.67
C PHE A 559 -33.80 9.77 -8.31
N GLY A 560 -33.63 11.07 -8.05
CA GLY A 560 -33.96 11.69 -6.78
C GLY A 560 -32.94 11.42 -5.66
N ARG A 561 -31.74 10.90 -5.99
CA ARG A 561 -30.64 10.80 -5.04
C ARG A 561 -30.14 12.17 -4.63
N TYR A 562 -30.12 13.10 -5.57
CA TYR A 562 -29.76 14.52 -5.40
C TYR A 562 -30.85 15.43 -5.94
N SER A 563 -30.72 16.72 -5.66
CA SER A 563 -31.58 17.76 -6.21
C SER A 563 -30.78 19.02 -6.55
N LEU A 564 -31.25 19.79 -7.53
CA LEU A 564 -30.75 21.14 -7.80
C LEU A 564 -31.17 22.15 -6.70
N ASP A 565 -32.26 21.87 -6.01
CA ASP A 565 -32.91 22.79 -5.07
C ASP A 565 -32.45 22.61 -3.60
N LYS A 566 -31.92 21.44 -3.27
CA LYS A 566 -31.47 21.12 -1.92
C LYS A 566 -30.10 20.39 -1.95
N PRO A 567 -29.10 20.81 -1.15
CA PRO A 567 -27.83 20.12 -1.08
C PRO A 567 -27.93 18.77 -0.34
N GLY A 568 -26.97 17.90 -0.60
CA GLY A 568 -26.82 16.60 0.02
C GLY A 568 -27.70 15.50 -0.57
N LEU A 569 -27.72 14.36 0.12
CA LEU A 569 -28.50 13.19 -0.26
C LEU A 569 -29.98 13.40 0.06
N ILE A 570 -30.85 13.09 -0.90
CA ILE A 570 -32.31 13.16 -0.72
C ILE A 570 -32.90 11.77 -0.51
N LEU A 571 -32.83 10.91 -1.54
CA LEU A 571 -33.24 9.50 -1.46
C LEU A 571 -32.02 8.60 -1.46
N ALA A 572 -31.65 8.08 -0.31
CA ALA A 572 -30.45 7.27 -0.14
C ALA A 572 -30.65 6.01 0.73
N SER A 573 -31.92 5.69 1.06
CA SER A 573 -32.27 4.52 1.85
C SER A 573 -33.41 3.73 1.23
N GLN A 574 -33.33 2.41 1.32
CA GLN A 574 -34.38 1.54 0.78
C GLN A 574 -35.72 1.80 1.46
N GLY A 575 -36.78 1.84 0.65
CA GLY A 575 -38.15 2.09 1.08
C GLY A 575 -38.52 3.55 1.06
N GLU A 576 -37.59 4.47 0.78
CA GLU A 576 -37.92 5.87 0.49
C GLU A 576 -38.63 5.99 -0.86
N THR A 577 -39.61 6.86 -0.91
CA THR A 577 -40.52 7.04 -2.04
C THR A 577 -40.45 8.46 -2.60
N LEU A 578 -41.20 8.73 -3.65
CA LEU A 578 -41.34 10.10 -4.16
C LEU A 578 -42.06 11.02 -3.14
N ASP A 579 -42.90 10.48 -2.29
CA ASP A 579 -43.54 11.28 -1.22
C ASP A 579 -42.47 11.77 -0.24
N ASP A 580 -41.47 10.92 0.10
CA ASP A 580 -40.35 11.33 0.94
C ASP A 580 -39.46 12.39 0.26
N TYR A 581 -39.34 12.33 -1.07
CA TYR A 581 -38.66 13.34 -1.84
C TYR A 581 -39.41 14.66 -1.82
N HIS A 582 -40.73 14.64 -2.10
CA HIS A 582 -41.57 15.82 -2.15
C HIS A 582 -41.82 16.43 -0.76
N ALA A 583 -41.76 15.62 0.30
CA ALA A 583 -41.77 16.15 1.67
C ALA A 583 -40.56 17.03 1.97
N GLN A 584 -39.42 16.73 1.36
CA GLN A 584 -38.18 17.51 1.46
C GLN A 584 -38.14 18.67 0.44
N ILE A 585 -38.71 18.49 -0.74
CA ILE A 585 -38.65 19.43 -1.89
C ILE A 585 -40.04 19.44 -2.54
N PRO A 586 -41.00 20.24 -2.02
CA PRO A 586 -42.36 20.25 -2.50
C PRO A 586 -42.53 20.64 -3.99
N ASN A 587 -41.71 21.58 -4.48
CA ASN A 587 -41.78 22.11 -5.84
C ASN A 587 -40.37 22.04 -6.50
N PRO A 588 -39.93 20.87 -6.93
CA PRO A 588 -38.58 20.73 -7.49
C PRO A 588 -38.48 21.42 -8.86
N SER A 589 -37.39 22.15 -9.08
CA SER A 589 -37.06 22.75 -10.39
C SER A 589 -36.77 21.66 -11.45
N PHE A 590 -36.23 20.56 -10.97
CA PHE A 590 -35.99 19.33 -11.76
C PHE A 590 -36.45 18.11 -10.94
N GLY A 591 -37.58 17.49 -11.32
CA GLY A 591 -38.16 16.35 -10.61
C GLY A 591 -37.55 14.99 -10.96
N PRO A 592 -37.53 14.06 -10.00
CA PRO A 592 -37.05 12.70 -10.24
C PRO A 592 -37.98 11.89 -11.14
N ASP A 593 -37.49 10.78 -11.67
CA ASP A 593 -38.27 9.83 -12.41
C ASP A 593 -39.38 9.17 -11.57
N ALA A 594 -40.56 8.94 -12.18
CA ALA A 594 -41.72 8.47 -11.47
C ALA A 594 -41.63 7.02 -11.03
N ASP A 595 -41.16 6.12 -11.89
CA ASP A 595 -41.18 4.68 -11.70
C ASP A 595 -39.83 4.05 -11.39
N ASN A 596 -38.77 4.85 -11.31
CA ASN A 596 -37.40 4.42 -11.05
C ASN A 596 -36.77 3.60 -12.21
N VAL A 597 -37.26 3.76 -13.44
CA VAL A 597 -36.77 3.03 -14.62
C VAL A 597 -36.52 4.00 -15.76
N ILE A 598 -35.25 4.35 -16.01
CA ILE A 598 -34.89 5.30 -17.07
C ILE A 598 -34.39 4.54 -18.31
N PRO A 599 -35.10 4.60 -19.45
CA PRO A 599 -34.68 3.98 -20.69
C PRO A 599 -33.38 4.55 -21.23
N VAL A 600 -32.51 3.67 -21.76
CA VAL A 600 -31.23 4.03 -22.41
C VAL A 600 -31.22 3.40 -23.79
N THR A 601 -31.66 4.15 -24.79
CA THR A 601 -31.94 3.63 -26.15
C THR A 601 -31.03 4.29 -27.21
N GLU A 602 -30.81 3.58 -28.31
CA GLU A 602 -30.00 4.11 -29.45
C GLU A 602 -30.76 5.19 -30.25
N THR A 603 -32.07 5.26 -30.12
CA THR A 603 -32.96 6.19 -30.82
C THR A 603 -33.91 6.86 -29.84
N ASP A 604 -34.51 7.98 -30.22
CA ASP A 604 -35.53 8.73 -29.44
C ASP A 604 -36.89 8.01 -29.52
N CYS A 605 -37.03 6.93 -28.76
CA CYS A 605 -38.27 6.12 -28.74
C CYS A 605 -39.17 6.39 -27.54
N PHE A 606 -38.67 7.07 -26.50
CA PHE A 606 -39.38 7.32 -25.25
C PHE A 606 -39.28 8.79 -24.85
N GLU A 607 -40.37 9.37 -24.37
CA GLU A 607 -40.40 10.76 -23.90
C GLU A 607 -39.54 11.01 -22.66
N ASP A 608 -39.31 9.97 -21.85
CA ASP A 608 -38.55 9.96 -20.60
C ASP A 608 -37.18 9.29 -20.73
N ASP A 609 -36.64 9.13 -21.97
CA ASP A 609 -35.33 8.56 -22.16
C ASP A 609 -34.24 9.41 -21.48
N ILE A 610 -33.13 8.76 -21.17
CA ILE A 610 -32.03 9.39 -20.40
C ILE A 610 -31.47 10.66 -21.09
N VAL A 611 -31.47 10.72 -22.42
CA VAL A 611 -30.95 11.90 -23.16
C VAL A 611 -31.94 13.06 -23.08
N THR A 612 -33.22 12.78 -23.21
CA THR A 612 -34.28 13.81 -23.05
C THR A 612 -34.26 14.38 -21.64
N ARG A 613 -34.16 13.54 -20.62
CA ARG A 613 -34.02 13.97 -19.23
C ARG A 613 -32.73 14.76 -18.99
N PHE A 614 -31.61 14.34 -19.59
CA PHE A 614 -30.35 15.06 -19.47
C PHE A 614 -30.40 16.46 -20.10
N ARG A 615 -31.02 16.59 -21.27
CA ARG A 615 -31.26 17.90 -21.91
C ARG A 615 -32.11 18.79 -21.03
N ARG A 616 -33.16 18.25 -20.41
CA ARG A 616 -34.01 18.99 -19.47
C ARG A 616 -33.22 19.41 -18.22
N PHE A 617 -32.37 18.53 -17.68
CA PHE A 617 -31.47 18.87 -16.58
C PHE A 617 -30.55 20.05 -16.94
N LEU A 618 -29.88 19.99 -18.11
CA LEU A 618 -29.01 21.08 -18.58
C LEU A 618 -29.78 22.40 -18.75
N THR A 619 -31.01 22.34 -19.26
CA THR A 619 -31.87 23.50 -19.39
C THR A 619 -32.16 24.19 -18.06
N VAL A 620 -32.42 23.39 -17.02
CA VAL A 620 -32.73 23.91 -15.68
C VAL A 620 -31.45 24.41 -14.98
N ALA A 621 -30.36 23.67 -15.12
CA ALA A 621 -29.11 23.97 -14.40
C ALA A 621 -28.31 25.13 -15.02
N PHE A 622 -28.33 25.29 -16.36
CA PHE A 622 -27.46 26.23 -17.10
C PHE A 622 -28.22 27.19 -18.04
N GLY A 623 -29.54 27.19 -18.03
CA GLY A 623 -30.36 28.02 -18.88
C GLY A 623 -30.66 27.43 -20.26
N LYS A 624 -31.86 27.73 -20.77
CA LYS A 624 -32.36 27.22 -22.06
C LYS A 624 -31.56 27.76 -23.24
N GLU A 625 -31.11 29.02 -23.16
CA GLU A 625 -30.32 29.71 -24.17
C GLU A 625 -28.97 29.07 -24.40
N ASN A 626 -28.38 28.44 -23.39
CA ASN A 626 -27.05 27.83 -23.43
C ASN A 626 -27.09 26.36 -23.85
N LEU A 627 -28.28 25.74 -23.95
CA LEU A 627 -28.44 24.30 -24.13
C LEU A 627 -27.67 23.74 -25.34
N ALA A 628 -27.77 24.39 -26.50
CA ALA A 628 -27.12 23.92 -27.73
C ALA A 628 -25.59 23.97 -27.61
N ALA A 629 -25.05 25.05 -27.08
CA ALA A 629 -23.62 25.24 -26.87
C ALA A 629 -23.08 24.24 -25.84
N ASN A 630 -23.80 24.04 -24.71
CA ASN A 630 -23.40 23.10 -23.66
C ASN A 630 -23.41 21.64 -24.16
N ILE A 631 -24.37 21.26 -25.02
CA ILE A 631 -24.38 19.91 -25.62
C ILE A 631 -23.18 19.76 -26.56
N ALA A 632 -22.92 20.75 -27.43
CA ALA A 632 -21.79 20.73 -28.35
C ALA A 632 -20.45 20.57 -27.58
N TYR A 633 -20.26 21.32 -26.50
CA TYR A 633 -19.07 21.22 -25.66
C TYR A 633 -18.94 19.83 -25.02
N ILE A 634 -20.02 19.29 -24.41
CA ILE A 634 -20.01 17.95 -23.83
C ILE A 634 -19.62 16.89 -24.87
N GLU A 635 -20.20 16.94 -26.07
CA GLU A 635 -19.92 15.99 -27.14
C GLU A 635 -18.49 16.12 -27.68
N GLN A 636 -17.97 17.34 -27.76
CA GLN A 636 -16.57 17.62 -28.08
C GLN A 636 -15.63 16.99 -27.04
N VAL A 637 -15.85 17.23 -25.77
CA VAL A 637 -15.01 16.72 -24.66
C VAL A 637 -15.07 15.19 -24.58
N LEU A 638 -16.24 14.59 -24.79
CA LEU A 638 -16.41 13.13 -24.81
C LEU A 638 -15.90 12.48 -26.11
N GLY A 639 -15.70 13.23 -27.18
CA GLY A 639 -15.36 12.73 -28.51
C GLY A 639 -16.47 11.89 -29.17
N LYS A 640 -17.71 12.04 -28.71
CA LYS A 640 -18.89 11.29 -29.20
C LYS A 640 -20.19 11.96 -28.76
N SER A 641 -21.31 11.62 -29.44
CA SER A 641 -22.61 12.15 -29.02
C SER A 641 -23.01 11.66 -27.62
N ILE A 642 -23.78 12.48 -26.90
CA ILE A 642 -24.30 12.17 -25.56
C ILE A 642 -25.04 10.83 -25.57
N ARG A 643 -25.84 10.55 -26.60
CA ARG A 643 -26.57 9.30 -26.74
C ARG A 643 -25.62 8.09 -26.83
N LYS A 644 -24.56 8.17 -27.66
CA LYS A 644 -23.56 7.10 -27.75
C LYS A 644 -22.80 6.90 -26.42
N TYR A 645 -22.55 7.98 -25.70
CA TYR A 645 -21.92 7.88 -24.38
C TYR A 645 -22.81 7.13 -23.39
N PHE A 646 -24.08 7.50 -23.25
CA PHE A 646 -25.01 6.79 -22.35
C PHE A 646 -25.17 5.32 -22.71
N VAL A 647 -25.31 4.99 -23.99
CA VAL A 647 -25.51 3.61 -24.44
C VAL A 647 -24.27 2.74 -24.23
N ASN A 648 -23.06 3.26 -24.42
CA ASN A 648 -21.86 2.44 -24.50
C ASN A 648 -20.90 2.58 -23.31
N ASP A 649 -20.81 3.76 -22.71
CA ASP A 649 -19.71 4.12 -21.81
C ASP A 649 -20.16 4.46 -20.39
N PHE A 650 -21.28 5.17 -20.23
CA PHE A 650 -21.74 5.67 -18.93
C PHE A 650 -21.75 4.61 -17.83
N TYR A 651 -22.34 3.45 -18.12
CA TYR A 651 -22.43 2.41 -17.10
C TYR A 651 -21.07 1.88 -16.64
N ASN A 652 -20.11 1.78 -17.56
CA ASN A 652 -18.76 1.35 -17.23
C ASN A 652 -18.03 2.42 -16.39
N ASP A 653 -18.22 3.70 -16.71
CA ASP A 653 -17.66 4.80 -15.95
C ASP A 653 -18.30 4.88 -14.55
N HIS A 654 -19.61 4.67 -14.44
CA HIS A 654 -20.31 4.56 -13.16
C HIS A 654 -19.79 3.40 -12.30
N VAL A 655 -19.61 2.21 -12.88
CA VAL A 655 -19.04 1.05 -12.18
C VAL A 655 -17.64 1.34 -11.65
N LYS A 656 -16.79 2.02 -12.42
CA LYS A 656 -15.45 2.43 -11.99
C LYS A 656 -15.49 3.47 -10.87
N MET A 657 -16.31 4.50 -11.02
CA MET A 657 -16.48 5.57 -10.03
C MET A 657 -16.84 5.00 -8.65
N TYR A 658 -17.73 4.03 -8.61
CA TYR A 658 -18.19 3.37 -7.39
C TYR A 658 -17.41 2.08 -7.05
N SER A 659 -16.15 1.99 -7.46
CA SER A 659 -15.21 0.90 -7.08
C SER A 659 -15.77 -0.50 -7.32
N ASN A 660 -16.41 -0.74 -8.45
CA ASN A 660 -17.12 -1.97 -8.83
C ASN A 660 -18.32 -2.33 -7.90
N ARG A 661 -18.89 -1.33 -7.24
CA ARG A 661 -20.10 -1.44 -6.41
C ARG A 661 -21.12 -0.39 -6.86
N PRO A 662 -21.68 -0.51 -8.09
CA PRO A 662 -22.56 0.48 -8.67
C PRO A 662 -23.86 0.62 -7.88
N ILE A 663 -24.37 1.85 -7.76
CA ILE A 663 -25.65 2.16 -7.13
C ILE A 663 -26.80 2.18 -8.14
N TYR A 664 -26.52 2.37 -9.41
CA TYR A 664 -27.48 2.15 -10.51
C TYR A 664 -27.22 0.80 -11.13
N TRP A 665 -28.29 0.05 -11.39
CA TRP A 665 -28.21 -1.22 -12.11
C TRP A 665 -28.66 -1.05 -13.54
N GLN A 666 -27.90 -1.58 -14.48
CA GLN A 666 -28.29 -1.60 -15.89
C GLN A 666 -28.90 -2.94 -16.25
N TYR A 667 -30.14 -2.90 -16.71
CA TYR A 667 -30.82 -4.01 -17.34
C TYR A 667 -30.63 -3.93 -18.85
N SER A 668 -30.41 -5.06 -19.54
CA SER A 668 -30.25 -5.13 -20.98
C SER A 668 -31.03 -6.30 -21.57
N SER A 669 -31.66 -6.09 -22.71
CA SER A 669 -32.39 -7.12 -23.44
C SER A 669 -31.49 -8.20 -24.08
N GLN A 670 -30.18 -7.95 -24.14
CA GLN A 670 -29.18 -8.87 -24.68
C GLN A 670 -27.95 -8.98 -23.78
N THR A 671 -27.24 -10.10 -23.86
CA THR A 671 -25.99 -10.34 -23.12
C THR A 671 -24.80 -9.53 -23.65
N SER A 672 -24.84 -9.09 -24.90
CA SER A 672 -23.81 -8.25 -25.53
C SER A 672 -24.08 -6.76 -25.28
N ASN A 673 -23.03 -5.93 -25.34
CA ASN A 673 -23.15 -4.46 -25.26
C ASN A 673 -24.01 -3.84 -26.39
N LYS A 674 -24.27 -4.59 -27.46
CA LYS A 674 -25.11 -4.20 -28.58
C LYS A 674 -26.55 -4.66 -28.36
N GLY A 675 -27.13 -4.38 -27.22
CA GLY A 675 -28.52 -4.65 -26.95
C GLY A 675 -29.39 -3.52 -27.49
N SER A 676 -30.50 -3.87 -28.11
CA SER A 676 -31.48 -2.91 -28.66
C SER A 676 -32.17 -2.10 -27.57
N PHE A 677 -32.24 -2.59 -26.35
CA PHE A 677 -32.90 -1.90 -25.22
C PHE A 677 -32.07 -2.07 -23.93
N LYS A 678 -31.86 -0.95 -23.23
CA LYS A 678 -31.25 -0.88 -21.90
C LYS A 678 -32.10 0.02 -21.01
N ALA A 679 -32.05 -0.22 -19.71
CA ALA A 679 -32.65 0.68 -18.72
C ALA A 679 -31.78 0.74 -17.47
N LEU A 680 -31.72 1.89 -16.83
CA LEU A 680 -31.11 2.10 -15.51
C LEU A 680 -32.18 2.06 -14.42
N VAL A 681 -31.81 1.50 -13.28
CA VAL A 681 -32.66 1.43 -12.07
C VAL A 681 -31.80 1.79 -10.86
N TYR A 682 -32.28 2.65 -10.01
CA TYR A 682 -31.61 3.06 -8.78
C TYR A 682 -31.87 2.08 -7.64
N LEU A 683 -30.81 1.54 -7.05
CA LEU A 683 -30.85 0.50 -6.03
C LEU A 683 -31.69 0.88 -4.79
N HIS A 684 -31.53 2.09 -4.28
CA HIS A 684 -32.20 2.50 -3.03
C HIS A 684 -33.69 2.77 -3.21
N ARG A 685 -34.17 3.04 -4.42
CA ARG A 685 -35.61 3.12 -4.76
C ARG A 685 -36.19 1.79 -5.25
N TYR A 686 -35.39 0.72 -5.31
CA TYR A 686 -35.85 -0.58 -5.76
C TYR A 686 -36.84 -1.19 -4.75
N THR A 687 -38.07 -1.50 -5.21
CA THR A 687 -39.09 -2.22 -4.43
C THR A 687 -39.32 -3.59 -5.03
N PRO A 688 -39.40 -4.69 -4.24
CA PRO A 688 -39.57 -6.04 -4.75
C PRO A 688 -41.05 -6.34 -5.12
N LYS A 689 -41.75 -5.44 -5.82
CA LYS A 689 -43.08 -5.73 -6.40
C LYS A 689 -42.90 -6.18 -7.85
N PRO A 690 -42.78 -7.50 -8.16
CA PRO A 690 -42.42 -7.98 -9.49
C PRO A 690 -43.44 -7.64 -10.57
N ARG A 691 -44.72 -7.52 -10.24
CA ARG A 691 -45.81 -7.35 -11.24
C ARG A 691 -45.82 -5.95 -11.86
N THR A 692 -45.67 -4.91 -11.06
CA THR A 692 -45.72 -3.52 -11.54
C THR A 692 -44.54 -3.20 -12.42
N TRP A 693 -43.36 -3.64 -12.02
CA TRP A 693 -42.10 -3.44 -12.71
C TRP A 693 -42.09 -4.14 -14.10
N TYR A 694 -42.59 -5.40 -14.14
CA TYR A 694 -42.72 -6.15 -15.39
C TYR A 694 -43.73 -5.52 -16.37
N SER A 695 -44.85 -4.99 -15.86
CA SER A 695 -45.86 -4.32 -16.69
C SER A 695 -45.34 -3.01 -17.26
N THR A 696 -44.57 -2.23 -16.50
CA THR A 696 -44.02 -0.95 -16.96
C THR A 696 -42.96 -1.18 -18.06
N ILE A 697 -42.01 -2.09 -17.88
CA ILE A 697 -41.02 -2.41 -18.91
C ILE A 697 -41.67 -3.00 -20.17
N CYS A 698 -42.71 -3.87 -20.02
CA CYS A 698 -43.43 -4.44 -21.16
C CYS A 698 -44.33 -3.41 -21.87
N ALA A 699 -44.92 -2.46 -21.14
CA ALA A 699 -45.75 -1.42 -21.70
C ALA A 699 -44.97 -0.34 -22.48
N THR A 700 -43.72 -0.12 -22.11
CA THR A 700 -42.82 0.86 -22.79
C THR A 700 -42.09 0.29 -24.02
N MET A 701 -42.29 -1.00 -24.37
CA MET A 701 -41.70 -1.54 -25.59
C MET A 701 -42.51 -1.21 -26.85
N PRO A 702 -41.88 -0.68 -27.90
CA PRO A 702 -42.58 -0.54 -29.18
C PRO A 702 -42.96 -1.89 -29.69
N THR A 703 -44.22 -2.05 -30.09
CA THR A 703 -44.84 -3.25 -30.64
C THR A 703 -44.33 -3.58 -32.07
N LYS A 704 -43.03 -3.83 -32.22
CA LYS A 704 -42.49 -4.40 -33.47
C LYS A 704 -41.94 -5.78 -33.21
N SER A 705 -42.79 -6.75 -33.60
CA SER A 705 -42.54 -8.19 -33.78
C SER A 705 -42.84 -9.10 -32.57
N PRO A 706 -43.82 -10.06 -32.72
CA PRO A 706 -44.29 -10.89 -31.61
C PRO A 706 -43.59 -12.25 -31.46
N THR A 707 -42.38 -12.45 -31.97
CA THR A 707 -41.86 -13.83 -32.16
C THR A 707 -40.57 -14.20 -31.44
N SER A 708 -40.09 -13.43 -30.47
CA SER A 708 -38.89 -13.88 -29.67
C SER A 708 -39.08 -13.68 -28.18
N PRO A 709 -38.86 -14.71 -27.34
CA PRO A 709 -38.84 -14.53 -25.88
C PRO A 709 -37.61 -13.69 -25.50
N ILE A 710 -37.84 -12.51 -24.91
CA ILE A 710 -36.77 -11.63 -24.45
C ILE A 710 -36.26 -12.16 -23.12
N ALA A 711 -34.99 -12.64 -23.11
CA ALA A 711 -34.28 -13.00 -21.89
C ALA A 711 -33.54 -11.77 -21.36
N TRP A 712 -33.86 -11.37 -20.14
CA TRP A 712 -33.18 -10.25 -19.46
C TRP A 712 -31.96 -10.73 -18.74
N ASN A 713 -30.82 -10.09 -19.01
CA ASN A 713 -29.58 -10.32 -18.27
C ASN A 713 -29.25 -9.10 -17.38
N ILE A 714 -29.17 -9.37 -16.09
CA ILE A 714 -28.61 -8.39 -15.15
C ILE A 714 -27.09 -8.41 -15.30
N ARG A 715 -26.52 -7.32 -15.77
CA ARG A 715 -25.07 -7.15 -15.79
C ARG A 715 -24.60 -6.85 -14.38
N THR A 716 -24.33 -7.89 -13.60
CA THR A 716 -23.55 -7.78 -12.38
C THR A 716 -22.08 -7.93 -12.74
N VAL A 717 -21.22 -7.12 -12.12
CA VAL A 717 -19.77 -7.24 -12.21
C VAL A 717 -19.35 -8.69 -11.92
N PRO A 718 -18.36 -9.28 -12.62
CA PRO A 718 -17.91 -10.65 -12.37
C PRO A 718 -17.53 -10.83 -10.89
N ARG A 719 -18.10 -11.84 -10.25
CA ARG A 719 -17.80 -12.21 -8.86
C ARG A 719 -16.33 -12.56 -8.73
N THR A 720 -15.59 -11.83 -7.93
CA THR A 720 -14.47 -12.41 -7.20
C THR A 720 -15.02 -13.47 -6.24
N ARG A 721 -14.38 -14.63 -6.17
CA ARG A 721 -14.82 -15.86 -5.49
C ARG A 721 -15.02 -15.70 -3.97
N SER A 722 -16.06 -14.99 -3.54
CA SER A 722 -16.53 -15.04 -2.15
C SER A 722 -18.03 -14.74 -2.12
N ARG A 723 -18.84 -15.71 -1.67
CA ARG A 723 -20.27 -15.55 -1.44
C ARG A 723 -20.49 -14.61 -0.24
N PRO A 724 -21.33 -13.56 -0.34
CA PRO A 724 -21.80 -12.87 0.84
C PRO A 724 -22.93 -13.67 1.50
N PRO A 725 -23.01 -13.73 2.84
CA PRO A 725 -24.17 -14.23 3.53
C PRO A 725 -25.24 -13.14 3.65
N ASN A 726 -26.45 -13.49 3.26
CA ASN A 726 -27.74 -12.91 3.61
C ASN A 726 -27.89 -11.37 3.72
N CYS A 727 -27.70 -10.65 2.63
CA CYS A 727 -28.41 -9.39 2.38
C CYS A 727 -28.76 -9.38 0.90
N ALA A 728 -30.03 -9.41 0.57
CA ALA A 728 -30.62 -9.57 -0.78
C ALA A 728 -30.02 -10.79 -1.51
N ARG A 729 -30.77 -11.87 -1.62
CA ARG A 729 -30.40 -13.00 -2.50
C ARG A 729 -30.09 -12.41 -3.86
N PRO A 730 -28.88 -12.63 -4.43
CA PRO A 730 -28.66 -12.34 -5.83
C PRO A 730 -29.56 -13.30 -6.60
N PHE A 731 -30.42 -12.76 -7.42
CA PHE A 731 -31.17 -13.60 -8.36
C PHE A 731 -30.14 -14.36 -9.18
N SER A 732 -30.09 -15.68 -8.98
CA SER A 732 -29.56 -16.62 -9.96
C SER A 732 -30.32 -16.37 -11.26
N SER A 733 -29.65 -16.47 -12.39
CA SER A 733 -30.23 -16.43 -13.73
C SER A 733 -31.49 -17.34 -13.77
N ALA A 734 -32.64 -16.79 -13.43
CA ALA A 734 -33.90 -17.48 -13.65
C ALA A 734 -34.20 -17.36 -15.14
N ARG A 735 -34.08 -18.45 -15.85
CA ARG A 735 -34.77 -18.63 -17.13
C ARG A 735 -36.26 -18.53 -16.84
N ILE A 736 -36.85 -17.41 -17.17
CA ILE A 736 -38.30 -17.26 -17.15
C ILE A 736 -38.82 -17.90 -18.45
N THR A 737 -39.25 -19.15 -18.35
CA THR A 737 -40.03 -19.83 -19.41
C THR A 737 -41.46 -19.24 -19.37
N ARG A 738 -41.87 -18.76 -20.52
CA ARG A 738 -43.23 -18.26 -20.78
C ARG A 738 -44.25 -19.36 -20.53
N THR A 739 -45.12 -19.23 -19.53
CA THR A 739 -46.40 -19.94 -19.50
C THR A 739 -47.40 -19.23 -20.42
N ARG A 740 -48.19 -19.99 -21.13
CA ARG A 740 -49.16 -19.56 -22.16
C ARG A 740 -50.08 -18.43 -21.68
N PRO A 741 -50.58 -17.56 -22.59
CA PRO A 741 -51.57 -16.56 -22.23
C PRO A 741 -52.88 -17.22 -21.83
N CYS A 742 -53.43 -16.86 -20.67
CA CYS A 742 -54.81 -17.11 -20.36
C CYS A 742 -55.69 -16.26 -21.27
N THR A 743 -56.42 -16.92 -22.15
CA THR A 743 -57.62 -16.37 -22.73
C THR A 743 -58.66 -16.25 -21.62
N HIS A 744 -59.00 -15.07 -21.23
CA HIS A 744 -60.26 -14.40 -20.98
C HIS A 744 -60.02 -13.08 -20.32
#